data_d354f210a034614e23eea5213c2033f5
#
_entry.id   d354f210a034614e23eea5213c2033f5
#
_cell.length_a   1.000
_cell.length_b   1.000
_cell.length_c   1.000
_cell.angle_alpha   90.00
_cell.angle_beta   90.00
_cell.angle_gamma   90.00
#
_symmetry.space_group_name_H-M   'P 1'
#
loop_
_entity.id
_entity.type
_entity.pdbx_description
1 polymer ?
#
loop_
_entity_poly.entity_id
_entity_poly.type
_entity_poly.pdbx_seq_one_letter_code
_entity_poly.pdbx_strand_id
1 'polypeptide(L)'
;MRRIQNLMEQWLFIGPDNRQEQVNLPHTWNAKDGQDGGNDYYRGTCHYEKTFEKPEFDPETEEVYLEFLGVNASSDVTVNGKELAHHDGGYSTFRVNITEVLEDQNKLEVTVDNSVNGKVYPQKADFTFYGGIYRDVRFLIVSKEHFDLDYLGSNGIKITPEVKENEANVHIETFTNTEEAQVNVQIKDQDGKVVVEGNGCDVNLNIQNPIRWHGRKNPYLYTAVATLTVNGEVKDEITNRFGIRTFSVDPKKGFFLNGEHYPLHGVSRHQDFKALGNAISTKNHDEDMDMICELGANTIRLAHYQHDQYFYDLCDERGMVVWAEIPYISEHMPGGRENTISQMRELIIQNYNHPSIVVWGVSNEITISTKDKKDMLDNHHVLNDLCHKMDPTRLTTLACYAMCGPFNRSAHITDLVGWNLYLGWYVPGFFLNDLFLRFFHLVFPNRPIGYSEYGAEGMPNLHSRRPRRGDHTEEYQAKYHEYMIKCFERHPFMWSTYVWNMFDFAADARNQGGEPGMNHKGLVTFDRKTKKDSFFLYKAYWSEEPFVHLCGSRRSDRSEDITTIKVYTNQPVVSLYNNGELIEQKSGNHIFTFQLPMEKENKIEAVAGSVKDAMVLHHTEKENPDYKLKKEAKKSENWV
;
A
#
# COMPACT_ATOMS: atom_id res chain seq x y z
N MET A 1 11.28 2.41 32.35
CA MET A 1 11.54 2.07 30.93
C MET A 1 10.35 1.34 30.35
N ARG A 2 9.93 1.65 29.12
CA ARG A 2 8.77 1.02 28.47
C ARG A 2 8.91 -0.49 28.40
N ARG A 3 7.85 -1.20 28.75
CA ARG A 3 7.72 -2.65 28.58
C ARG A 3 6.51 -2.92 27.70
N ILE A 4 6.67 -3.82 26.73
CA ILE A 4 5.62 -4.20 25.78
C ILE A 4 5.28 -5.67 26.04
N GLN A 5 3.99 -5.95 26.18
CA GLN A 5 3.48 -7.31 26.35
C GLN A 5 2.32 -7.55 25.38
N ASN A 6 2.48 -8.52 24.48
CA ASN A 6 1.46 -8.83 23.48
C ASN A 6 0.21 -9.48 24.12
N LEU A 7 -0.95 -9.12 23.59
CA LEU A 7 -2.25 -9.64 24.02
C LEU A 7 -2.99 -10.25 22.81
N MET A 8 -2.39 -11.26 22.16
CA MET A 8 -2.82 -11.77 20.85
C MET A 8 -3.63 -13.06 20.92
N GLU A 9 -3.49 -13.84 21.97
CA GLU A 9 -4.02 -15.20 22.02
C GLU A 9 -5.33 -15.31 22.80
N GLN A 10 -6.15 -16.33 22.50
CA GLN A 10 -7.30 -16.75 23.29
C GLN A 10 -8.36 -15.65 23.53
N TRP A 11 -8.78 -14.96 22.51
CA TRP A 11 -9.91 -14.06 22.54
C TRP A 11 -11.21 -14.82 22.27
N LEU A 12 -12.28 -14.48 23.00
CA LEU A 12 -13.62 -14.91 22.66
C LEU A 12 -14.22 -13.93 21.64
N PHE A 13 -14.42 -14.40 20.43
CA PHE A 13 -15.16 -13.66 19.40
C PHE A 13 -16.65 -14.03 19.46
N ILE A 14 -17.52 -13.04 19.47
CA ILE A 14 -18.97 -13.17 19.48
C ILE A 14 -19.49 -12.48 18.20
N GLY A 15 -19.79 -13.29 17.22
CA GLY A 15 -20.26 -12.87 15.90
C GLY A 15 -21.78 -12.72 15.80
N PRO A 16 -22.30 -12.63 14.57
CA PRO A 16 -23.73 -12.60 14.30
C PRO A 16 -24.45 -13.78 14.99
N ASP A 17 -25.71 -13.56 15.40
CA ASP A 17 -26.53 -14.58 16.05
C ASP A 17 -25.96 -15.14 17.36
N ASN A 18 -25.11 -14.37 18.04
CA ASN A 18 -24.38 -14.76 19.27
C ASN A 18 -23.51 -16.02 19.10
N ARG A 19 -23.07 -16.33 17.88
CA ARG A 19 -22.10 -17.40 17.65
C ARG A 19 -20.79 -17.05 18.32
N GLN A 20 -20.29 -17.95 19.15
CA GLN A 20 -19.05 -17.79 19.91
C GLN A 20 -17.93 -18.65 19.32
N GLU A 21 -16.73 -18.08 19.24
CA GLU A 21 -15.54 -18.76 18.74
C GLU A 21 -14.30 -18.26 19.50
N GLN A 22 -13.38 -19.19 19.83
CA GLN A 22 -12.05 -18.80 20.34
C GLN A 22 -11.16 -18.46 19.16
N VAL A 23 -10.60 -17.26 19.16
CA VAL A 23 -9.73 -16.76 18.11
C VAL A 23 -8.42 -16.22 18.66
N ASN A 24 -7.40 -16.18 17.83
CA ASN A 24 -6.19 -15.40 18.06
C ASN A 24 -6.20 -14.18 17.14
N LEU A 25 -5.60 -13.09 17.60
CA LEU A 25 -5.37 -11.91 16.79
C LEU A 25 -4.08 -12.09 15.95
N PRO A 26 -3.98 -11.46 14.79
CA PRO A 26 -5.01 -10.63 14.14
C PRO A 26 -6.20 -11.46 13.63
N HIS A 27 -7.41 -10.89 13.69
CA HIS A 27 -8.63 -11.59 13.31
C HIS A 27 -9.60 -10.68 12.53
N THR A 28 -10.20 -11.22 11.47
CA THR A 28 -11.36 -10.64 10.79
C THR A 28 -12.43 -11.69 10.60
N TRP A 29 -13.70 -11.33 10.84
CA TRP A 29 -14.81 -12.26 10.59
C TRP A 29 -15.14 -12.39 9.10
N ASN A 30 -14.63 -11.48 8.24
CA ASN A 30 -14.86 -11.49 6.80
C ASN A 30 -13.77 -12.20 5.98
N ALA A 31 -12.93 -13.01 6.61
CA ALA A 31 -11.84 -13.71 5.91
C ALA A 31 -12.32 -14.68 4.82
N LYS A 32 -13.58 -15.11 4.87
CA LYS A 32 -14.17 -16.04 3.90
C LYS A 32 -15.30 -15.39 3.11
N ASP A 33 -16.36 -14.94 3.79
CA ASP A 33 -17.54 -14.33 3.17
C ASP A 33 -17.24 -13.02 2.43
N GLY A 34 -16.18 -12.32 2.76
CA GLY A 34 -15.73 -11.11 2.05
C GLY A 34 -14.86 -11.39 0.82
N GLN A 35 -14.70 -12.65 0.41
CA GLN A 35 -13.83 -13.08 -0.69
C GLN A 35 -14.51 -14.07 -1.67
N ASP A 36 -15.76 -14.45 -1.47
CA ASP A 36 -16.46 -15.48 -2.24
C ASP A 36 -17.49 -14.91 -3.23
N GLY A 37 -17.69 -13.61 -3.20
CA GLY A 37 -18.61 -12.88 -4.07
C GLY A 37 -20.05 -12.94 -3.58
N GLY A 38 -20.90 -12.14 -4.20
CA GLY A 38 -22.32 -12.06 -3.85
C GLY A 38 -22.71 -10.70 -3.32
N ASN A 39 -21.75 -9.92 -2.84
CA ASN A 39 -21.98 -8.64 -2.15
C ASN A 39 -22.89 -8.81 -0.92
N ASP A 40 -22.67 -9.88 -0.19
CA ASP A 40 -23.53 -10.29 0.93
C ASP A 40 -22.74 -10.61 2.22
N TYR A 41 -21.44 -10.28 2.26
CA TYR A 41 -20.64 -10.45 3.46
C TYR A 41 -21.17 -9.62 4.63
N TYR A 42 -21.03 -10.18 5.83
CA TYR A 42 -21.60 -9.57 7.01
C TYR A 42 -20.92 -8.23 7.35
N ARG A 43 -21.71 -7.16 7.35
CA ARG A 43 -21.34 -5.83 7.85
C ARG A 43 -22.26 -5.48 9.01
N GLY A 44 -21.69 -5.34 10.20
CA GLY A 44 -22.45 -5.09 11.43
C GLY A 44 -21.56 -5.10 12.66
N THR A 45 -22.21 -5.16 13.82
CA THR A 45 -21.53 -5.14 15.12
C THR A 45 -21.18 -6.56 15.55
N CYS A 46 -19.93 -6.76 15.99
CA CYS A 46 -19.43 -7.97 16.64
C CYS A 46 -18.69 -7.60 17.94
N HIS A 47 -18.45 -8.58 18.79
CA HIS A 47 -17.80 -8.35 20.08
C HIS A 47 -16.59 -9.27 20.24
N TYR A 48 -15.55 -8.73 20.90
CA TYR A 48 -14.38 -9.48 21.34
C TYR A 48 -14.28 -9.36 22.84
N GLU A 49 -14.04 -10.48 23.52
CA GLU A 49 -13.82 -10.51 24.97
C GLU A 49 -12.49 -11.19 25.29
N LYS A 50 -11.79 -10.64 26.26
CA LYS A 50 -10.55 -11.20 26.78
C LYS A 50 -10.50 -11.07 28.29
N THR A 51 -10.32 -12.19 28.98
CA THR A 51 -9.95 -12.17 30.40
C THR A 51 -8.42 -12.20 30.51
N PHE A 52 -7.88 -11.41 31.42
CA PHE A 52 -6.44 -11.37 31.67
C PHE A 52 -6.13 -11.05 33.13
N GLU A 53 -4.99 -11.56 33.61
CA GLU A 53 -4.44 -11.20 34.91
C GLU A 53 -3.82 -9.80 34.82
N LYS A 54 -3.84 -9.09 35.96
CA LYS A 54 -3.20 -7.79 36.10
C LYS A 54 -1.74 -7.88 35.65
N PRO A 55 -1.30 -7.09 34.64
CA PRO A 55 0.11 -7.06 34.28
C PRO A 55 0.96 -6.60 35.46
N GLU A 56 2.19 -7.09 35.54
CA GLU A 56 3.11 -6.67 36.58
C GLU A 56 3.57 -5.22 36.36
N PHE A 57 3.17 -4.31 37.27
CA PHE A 57 3.59 -2.91 37.25
C PHE A 57 3.52 -2.34 38.67
N ASP A 58 4.28 -1.26 38.89
CA ASP A 58 4.24 -0.54 40.19
C ASP A 58 3.20 0.62 40.07
N PRO A 59 2.03 0.55 40.71
CA PRO A 59 0.98 1.55 40.61
C PRO A 59 1.36 2.93 41.17
N GLU A 60 2.44 3.02 41.96
CA GLU A 60 2.92 4.31 42.47
C GLU A 60 3.74 5.06 41.42
N THR A 61 4.40 4.34 40.50
CA THR A 61 5.38 4.91 39.59
C THR A 61 5.14 4.60 38.09
N GLU A 62 4.24 3.67 37.81
CA GLU A 62 3.97 3.22 36.42
C GLU A 62 2.49 3.32 36.04
N GLU A 63 2.24 3.35 34.75
CA GLU A 63 0.93 3.31 34.10
C GLU A 63 0.86 2.21 33.05
N VAL A 64 -0.35 1.71 32.79
CA VAL A 64 -0.63 0.65 31.81
C VAL A 64 -1.59 1.16 30.76
N TYR A 65 -1.15 1.08 29.51
CA TYR A 65 -1.97 1.36 28.33
C TYR A 65 -2.28 0.07 27.57
N LEU A 66 -3.49 -0.02 27.02
CA LEU A 66 -3.81 -0.89 25.90
C LEU A 66 -3.52 -0.14 24.60
N GLU A 67 -2.77 -0.75 23.71
CA GLU A 67 -2.52 -0.22 22.38
C GLU A 67 -3.14 -1.16 21.32
N PHE A 68 -3.97 -0.59 20.45
CA PHE A 68 -4.57 -1.26 19.31
C PHE A 68 -3.95 -0.71 18.02
N LEU A 69 -3.31 -1.56 17.24
CA LEU A 69 -2.65 -1.14 15.99
C LEU A 69 -3.61 -1.00 14.81
N GLY A 70 -4.83 -1.53 14.93
CA GLY A 70 -5.89 -1.38 13.92
C GLY A 70 -7.12 -2.21 14.24
N VAL A 71 -8.28 -1.53 14.32
CA VAL A 71 -9.60 -2.15 14.57
C VAL A 71 -10.60 -1.55 13.59
N ASN A 72 -11.17 -2.32 12.69
CA ASN A 72 -12.00 -1.81 11.61
C ASN A 72 -13.50 -2.13 11.81
N ALA A 73 -14.38 -1.11 11.75
CA ALA A 73 -14.20 0.30 11.38
C ALA A 73 -14.32 1.25 12.58
N SER A 74 -15.32 1.06 13.42
CA SER A 74 -15.51 1.77 14.69
C SER A 74 -15.36 0.82 15.86
N SER A 75 -14.87 1.28 16.99
CA SER A 75 -14.67 0.43 18.16
C SER A 75 -14.92 1.17 19.48
N ASP A 76 -15.56 0.45 20.43
CA ASP A 76 -15.70 0.86 21.82
C ASP A 76 -14.92 -0.11 22.70
N VAL A 77 -14.12 0.42 23.61
CA VAL A 77 -13.25 -0.36 24.51
C VAL A 77 -13.75 -0.23 25.94
N THR A 78 -14.09 -1.36 26.55
CA THR A 78 -14.59 -1.45 27.93
C THR A 78 -13.69 -2.38 28.74
N VAL A 79 -13.28 -1.94 29.93
CA VAL A 79 -12.53 -2.78 30.89
C VAL A 79 -13.28 -2.82 32.22
N ASN A 80 -13.56 -4.01 32.72
CA ASN A 80 -14.27 -4.24 33.98
C ASN A 80 -15.62 -3.52 34.04
N GLY A 81 -16.35 -3.45 32.88
CA GLY A 81 -17.64 -2.79 32.77
C GLY A 81 -17.60 -1.26 32.64
N LYS A 82 -16.41 -0.65 32.62
CA LYS A 82 -16.23 0.78 32.40
C LYS A 82 -15.80 1.04 30.95
N GLU A 83 -16.60 1.77 30.20
CA GLU A 83 -16.26 2.27 28.86
C GLU A 83 -15.15 3.33 28.98
N LEU A 84 -14.06 3.13 28.25
CA LEU A 84 -12.85 3.94 28.35
C LEU A 84 -12.52 4.70 27.07
N ALA A 85 -12.85 4.16 25.90
CA ALA A 85 -12.55 4.80 24.62
C ALA A 85 -13.53 4.42 23.53
N HIS A 86 -13.72 5.37 22.63
CA HIS A 86 -14.36 5.19 21.32
C HIS A 86 -13.38 5.63 20.23
N HIS A 87 -13.25 4.86 19.14
CA HIS A 87 -12.40 5.21 18.01
C HIS A 87 -13.11 4.94 16.68
N ASP A 88 -13.19 5.99 15.84
CA ASP A 88 -13.75 5.97 14.49
C ASP A 88 -12.65 6.06 13.43
N GLY A 89 -12.47 5.00 12.65
CA GLY A 89 -11.44 4.88 11.61
C GLY A 89 -10.60 3.63 11.83
N GLY A 90 -10.68 2.69 10.88
CA GLY A 90 -10.19 1.34 11.09
C GLY A 90 -8.69 1.13 10.90
N TYR A 91 -7.90 2.16 10.58
CA TYR A 91 -6.58 1.94 9.98
C TYR A 91 -5.41 2.51 10.78
N SER A 92 -5.68 3.30 11.80
CA SER A 92 -4.68 3.95 12.66
C SER A 92 -4.55 3.27 14.01
N THR A 93 -3.43 3.53 14.68
CA THR A 93 -3.18 3.11 16.05
C THR A 93 -3.90 4.03 17.02
N PHE A 94 -4.51 3.45 18.05
CA PHE A 94 -5.01 4.20 19.20
C PHE A 94 -4.66 3.51 20.53
N ARG A 95 -4.66 4.29 21.61
CA ARG A 95 -4.28 3.83 22.93
C ARG A 95 -5.32 4.21 23.99
N VAL A 96 -5.39 3.39 25.03
CA VAL A 96 -6.33 3.56 26.14
C VAL A 96 -5.58 3.34 27.45
N ASN A 97 -5.50 4.35 28.31
CA ASN A 97 -4.97 4.18 29.65
C ASN A 97 -5.96 3.39 30.52
N ILE A 98 -5.54 2.26 31.04
CA ILE A 98 -6.38 1.33 31.84
C ILE A 98 -5.95 1.26 33.30
N THR A 99 -4.93 1.99 33.72
CA THR A 99 -4.30 1.92 35.04
C THR A 99 -5.31 1.95 36.19
N GLU A 100 -6.23 2.91 36.18
CA GLU A 100 -7.19 3.16 37.26
C GLU A 100 -8.33 2.12 37.36
N VAL A 101 -8.49 1.27 36.32
CA VAL A 101 -9.59 0.31 36.27
C VAL A 101 -9.10 -1.14 36.42
N LEU A 102 -7.78 -1.33 36.57
CA LEU A 102 -7.19 -2.68 36.72
C LEU A 102 -7.49 -3.29 38.08
N GLU A 103 -7.97 -4.52 38.05
CA GLU A 103 -8.18 -5.42 39.16
C GLU A 103 -7.22 -6.63 39.01
N ASP A 104 -7.18 -7.55 40.00
CA ASP A 104 -6.33 -8.76 39.91
C ASP A 104 -6.71 -9.64 38.71
N GLN A 105 -8.01 -9.75 38.43
CA GLN A 105 -8.57 -10.41 37.25
C GLN A 105 -9.41 -9.38 36.46
N ASN A 106 -9.18 -9.28 35.19
CA ASN A 106 -9.79 -8.26 34.36
C ASN A 106 -10.57 -8.85 33.18
N LYS A 107 -11.64 -8.17 32.79
CA LYS A 107 -12.38 -8.44 31.57
C LYS A 107 -12.27 -7.24 30.64
N LEU A 108 -11.66 -7.44 29.47
CA LEU A 108 -11.64 -6.51 28.36
C LEU A 108 -12.74 -6.90 27.37
N GLU A 109 -13.56 -5.95 26.97
CA GLU A 109 -14.60 -6.08 25.98
C GLU A 109 -14.38 -5.02 24.90
N VAL A 110 -14.32 -5.45 23.64
CA VAL A 110 -14.18 -4.56 22.49
C VAL A 110 -15.35 -4.79 21.55
N THR A 111 -16.21 -3.79 21.43
CA THR A 111 -17.29 -3.77 20.44
C THR A 111 -16.71 -3.22 19.14
N VAL A 112 -16.88 -3.95 18.04
CA VAL A 112 -16.37 -3.57 16.72
C VAL A 112 -17.52 -3.52 15.72
N ASP A 113 -17.64 -2.42 14.98
CA ASP A 113 -18.72 -2.19 14.03
C ASP A 113 -18.17 -1.75 12.66
N ASN A 114 -18.44 -2.55 11.61
CA ASN A 114 -18.21 -2.21 10.22
C ASN A 114 -19.50 -2.01 9.41
N SER A 115 -20.61 -1.76 10.09
CA SER A 115 -21.91 -1.51 9.45
C SER A 115 -21.89 -0.30 8.51
N VAL A 116 -22.82 -0.30 7.56
CA VAL A 116 -23.00 0.84 6.65
C VAL A 116 -23.53 2.04 7.45
N ASN A 117 -22.83 3.16 7.35
CA ASN A 117 -23.19 4.40 8.03
C ASN A 117 -22.80 5.62 7.18
N GLY A 118 -23.18 6.82 7.62
CA GLY A 118 -22.88 8.07 6.92
C GLY A 118 -21.76 8.91 7.54
N LYS A 119 -20.95 8.34 8.43
CA LYS A 119 -19.99 9.08 9.27
C LYS A 119 -18.55 8.59 9.15
N VAL A 120 -18.31 7.29 8.99
CA VAL A 120 -16.97 6.70 9.03
C VAL A 120 -16.61 6.16 7.65
N TYR A 121 -15.46 6.55 7.14
CA TYR A 121 -14.91 6.10 5.86
C TYR A 121 -14.07 4.83 6.02
N PRO A 122 -14.06 3.95 4.98
CA PRO A 122 -14.81 4.01 3.72
C PRO A 122 -16.19 3.38 3.81
N GLN A 123 -17.13 3.77 2.91
CA GLN A 123 -18.45 3.16 2.83
C GLN A 123 -18.78 2.60 1.45
N LYS A 124 -18.09 3.07 0.41
CA LYS A 124 -18.30 2.68 -0.97
C LYS A 124 -16.99 2.65 -1.73
N ALA A 125 -16.61 1.49 -2.24
CA ALA A 125 -15.39 1.31 -3.03
C ALA A 125 -15.37 -0.06 -3.73
N ASP A 126 -14.32 -0.34 -4.48
CA ASP A 126 -14.11 -1.60 -5.20
C ASP A 126 -13.15 -2.53 -4.44
N PHE A 127 -13.41 -2.73 -3.15
CA PHE A 127 -12.71 -3.71 -2.30
C PHE A 127 -13.55 -4.07 -1.07
N THR A 128 -13.27 -5.20 -0.44
CA THR A 128 -13.99 -5.68 0.73
C THR A 128 -13.65 -4.88 1.98
N PHE A 129 -14.67 -4.45 2.74
CA PHE A 129 -14.50 -3.73 4.01
C PHE A 129 -14.48 -4.71 5.19
N TYR A 130 -13.34 -5.32 5.42
CA TYR A 130 -13.14 -6.30 6.48
C TYR A 130 -13.38 -5.70 7.87
N GLY A 131 -14.14 -6.38 8.72
CA GLY A 131 -14.35 -6.00 10.12
C GLY A 131 -13.53 -6.86 11.08
N GLY A 132 -13.09 -6.28 12.21
CA GLY A 132 -12.37 -7.02 13.23
C GLY A 132 -11.20 -6.30 13.88
N ILE A 133 -10.60 -6.94 14.88
CA ILE A 133 -9.30 -6.55 15.45
C ILE A 133 -8.22 -7.23 14.58
N TYR A 134 -7.82 -6.55 13.51
CA TYR A 134 -7.05 -7.16 12.43
C TYR A 134 -5.56 -6.83 12.45
N ARG A 135 -5.11 -6.12 13.49
CA ARG A 135 -3.70 -5.88 13.83
C ARG A 135 -3.46 -6.19 15.31
N ASP A 136 -2.22 -6.06 15.74
CA ASP A 136 -1.81 -6.42 17.10
C ASP A 136 -2.49 -5.59 18.18
N VAL A 137 -2.73 -6.24 19.33
CA VAL A 137 -3.12 -5.62 20.60
C VAL A 137 -2.05 -5.94 21.64
N ARG A 138 -1.64 -4.92 22.41
CA ARG A 138 -0.59 -5.09 23.40
C ARG A 138 -0.74 -4.15 24.58
N PHE A 139 -0.17 -4.53 25.72
CA PHE A 139 0.05 -3.62 26.83
C PHE A 139 1.34 -2.82 26.59
N LEU A 140 1.27 -1.51 26.88
CA LEU A 140 2.42 -0.67 27.11
C LEU A 140 2.46 -0.33 28.59
N ILE A 141 3.52 -0.71 29.29
CA ILE A 141 3.76 -0.37 30.69
C ILE A 141 4.86 0.68 30.69
N VAL A 142 4.55 1.84 31.22
CA VAL A 142 5.41 3.03 31.17
C VAL A 142 5.51 3.67 32.55
N SER A 143 6.54 4.48 32.79
CA SER A 143 6.57 5.36 33.96
C SER A 143 5.41 6.35 33.91
N LYS A 144 4.96 6.88 35.05
CA LYS A 144 3.97 7.96 35.10
C LYS A 144 4.46 9.22 34.36
N GLU A 145 5.77 9.45 34.40
CA GLU A 145 6.43 10.46 33.58
C GLU A 145 6.99 9.77 32.31
N HIS A 146 6.40 10.08 31.15
CA HIS A 146 6.76 9.44 29.88
C HIS A 146 6.61 10.40 28.70
N PHE A 147 7.16 10.00 27.54
CA PHE A 147 6.83 10.65 26.26
C PHE A 147 5.36 10.40 25.92
N ASP A 148 4.69 11.43 25.46
CA ASP A 148 3.26 11.44 25.21
C ASP A 148 2.79 10.24 24.36
N LEU A 149 1.78 9.56 24.87
CA LEU A 149 1.12 8.41 24.26
C LEU A 149 -0.32 8.70 23.82
N ASP A 150 -0.90 9.80 24.31
CA ASP A 150 -2.33 10.07 24.19
C ASP A 150 -2.68 10.82 22.90
N TYR A 151 -1.73 11.56 22.33
CA TYR A 151 -1.99 12.38 21.16
C TYR A 151 -2.00 11.56 19.86
N LEU A 152 -3.19 11.16 19.41
CA LEU A 152 -3.46 10.54 18.10
C LEU A 152 -2.55 9.34 17.76
N GLY A 153 -2.21 8.52 18.76
CA GLY A 153 -1.33 7.36 18.58
C GLY A 153 0.13 7.70 18.29
N SER A 154 0.56 8.92 18.57
CA SER A 154 1.94 9.40 18.40
C SER A 154 2.95 8.58 19.22
N ASN A 155 4.19 8.50 18.75
CA ASN A 155 5.32 7.96 19.52
C ASN A 155 6.02 9.00 20.40
N GLY A 156 5.49 10.21 20.50
CA GLY A 156 6.04 11.29 21.32
C GLY A 156 7.27 11.99 20.74
N ILE A 157 7.60 11.77 19.46
CA ILE A 157 8.74 12.39 18.79
C ILE A 157 8.41 12.76 17.34
N LYS A 158 8.83 13.94 16.92
CA LYS A 158 8.74 14.43 15.54
C LYS A 158 10.12 14.85 15.05
N ILE A 159 10.56 14.32 13.91
CA ILE A 159 11.91 14.51 13.37
C ILE A 159 11.81 15.16 11.99
N THR A 160 12.37 16.35 11.85
CA THR A 160 12.31 17.14 10.60
C THR A 160 13.73 17.47 10.11
N PRO A 161 14.31 16.65 9.22
CA PRO A 161 15.60 16.95 8.61
C PRO A 161 15.47 18.06 7.56
N GLU A 162 16.30 19.08 7.65
CA GLU A 162 16.50 20.13 6.65
C GLU A 162 17.90 20.06 6.09
N VAL A 163 18.05 19.87 4.79
CA VAL A 163 19.35 19.72 4.12
C VAL A 163 19.80 21.03 3.49
N LYS A 164 21.04 21.46 3.81
CA LYS A 164 21.69 22.63 3.23
C LYS A 164 23.09 22.23 2.75
N GLU A 165 23.27 22.14 1.44
CA GLU A 165 24.55 21.76 0.83
C GLU A 165 25.13 20.45 1.42
N ASN A 166 26.19 20.55 2.24
CA ASN A 166 26.91 19.42 2.83
C ASN A 166 26.57 19.19 4.31
N GLU A 167 25.50 19.79 4.80
CA GLU A 167 25.03 19.61 6.17
C GLU A 167 23.52 19.35 6.21
N ALA A 168 23.06 18.73 7.28
CA ALA A 168 21.66 18.62 7.61
C ALA A 168 21.42 19.13 9.01
N ASN A 169 20.47 20.07 9.15
CA ASN A 169 19.90 20.44 10.42
C ASN A 169 18.72 19.52 10.70
N VAL A 170 18.80 18.72 11.75
CA VAL A 170 17.71 17.83 12.17
C VAL A 170 17.00 18.48 13.34
N HIS A 171 15.83 19.05 13.08
CA HIS A 171 14.95 19.58 14.11
C HIS A 171 14.16 18.42 14.74
N ILE A 172 14.29 18.26 16.05
CA ILE A 172 13.61 17.19 16.83
C ILE A 172 12.77 17.83 17.91
N GLU A 173 11.48 17.56 17.85
CA GLU A 173 10.49 17.93 18.84
C GLU A 173 10.07 16.66 19.58
N THR A 174 10.18 16.65 20.90
CA THR A 174 9.68 15.56 21.76
C THR A 174 8.54 16.10 22.62
N PHE A 175 7.50 15.27 22.75
CA PHE A 175 6.31 15.62 23.52
C PHE A 175 6.28 14.76 24.77
N THR A 176 6.13 15.36 25.94
CA THR A 176 6.15 14.70 27.24
C THR A 176 4.89 15.04 28.03
N ASN A 177 4.45 14.15 28.91
CA ASN A 177 3.29 14.39 29.75
C ASN A 177 3.64 15.16 31.05
N THR A 178 4.89 15.60 31.21
CA THR A 178 5.37 16.35 32.39
C THR A 178 6.26 17.53 32.00
N GLU A 179 6.12 18.66 32.69
CA GLU A 179 6.97 19.85 32.51
C GLU A 179 8.36 19.67 33.20
N GLU A 180 8.50 18.70 34.10
CA GLU A 180 9.77 18.43 34.82
C GLU A 180 10.76 17.62 33.99
N ALA A 181 10.37 17.20 32.79
CA ALA A 181 11.17 16.38 31.91
C ALA A 181 12.47 17.08 31.46
N GLN A 182 13.58 16.42 31.68
CA GLN A 182 14.84 16.71 31.03
C GLN A 182 15.06 15.66 29.92
N VAL A 183 15.12 16.11 28.68
CA VAL A 183 15.28 15.21 27.53
C VAL A 183 16.68 15.34 26.97
N ASN A 184 17.37 14.21 26.80
CA ASN A 184 18.57 14.08 25.96
C ASN A 184 18.21 13.39 24.67
N VAL A 185 18.64 13.91 23.53
CA VAL A 185 18.43 13.32 22.22
C VAL A 185 19.77 12.98 21.60
N GLN A 186 19.96 11.73 21.21
CA GLN A 186 21.11 11.24 20.46
C GLN A 186 20.70 10.79 19.06
N ILE A 187 21.43 11.25 18.04
CA ILE A 187 21.33 10.69 16.70
C ILE A 187 22.49 9.72 16.51
N LYS A 188 22.15 8.49 16.13
CA LYS A 188 23.10 7.39 15.87
C LYS A 188 23.10 7.01 14.39
N ASP A 189 24.27 6.60 13.90
CA ASP A 189 24.39 5.98 12.58
C ASP A 189 23.96 4.50 12.59
N GLN A 190 24.07 3.80 11.46
CA GLN A 190 23.69 2.39 11.34
C GLN A 190 24.55 1.45 12.18
N ASP A 191 25.77 1.87 12.55
CA ASP A 191 26.66 1.10 13.42
C ASP A 191 26.39 1.37 14.91
N GLY A 192 25.38 2.20 15.23
CA GLY A 192 24.97 2.58 16.58
C GLY A 192 25.87 3.65 17.23
N LYS A 193 26.81 4.25 16.48
CA LYS A 193 27.68 5.31 16.96
C LYS A 193 26.92 6.64 17.00
N VAL A 194 27.05 7.36 18.13
CA VAL A 194 26.49 8.71 18.26
C VAL A 194 27.19 9.65 17.29
N VAL A 195 26.41 10.27 16.41
CA VAL A 195 26.85 11.26 15.42
C VAL A 195 26.76 12.67 16.01
N VAL A 196 25.68 12.95 16.70
CA VAL A 196 25.41 14.22 17.37
C VAL A 196 24.40 14.01 18.50
N GLU A 197 24.48 14.84 19.54
CA GLU A 197 23.55 14.84 20.67
C GLU A 197 23.20 16.24 21.13
N GLY A 198 22.08 16.38 21.83
CA GLY A 198 21.61 17.63 22.40
C GLY A 198 20.61 17.42 23.52
N ASN A 199 20.34 18.48 24.28
CA ASN A 199 19.42 18.45 25.42
C ASN A 199 18.26 19.44 25.21
N GLY A 200 17.07 19.00 25.54
CA GLY A 200 15.83 19.74 25.45
C GLY A 200 14.74 18.99 24.69
N CYS A 201 13.49 19.43 24.88
CA CYS A 201 12.35 18.87 24.15
C CYS A 201 12.24 19.38 22.71
N ASP A 202 12.88 20.49 22.41
CA ASP A 202 12.95 21.12 21.09
C ASP A 202 14.42 21.44 20.79
N VAL A 203 15.03 20.65 19.90
CA VAL A 203 16.47 20.76 19.61
C VAL A 203 16.75 20.75 18.10
N ASN A 204 17.77 21.51 17.73
CA ASN A 204 18.32 21.51 16.37
C ASN A 204 19.73 20.89 16.39
N LEU A 205 19.88 19.75 15.73
CA LEU A 205 21.11 18.96 15.70
C LEU A 205 21.71 18.98 14.30
N ASN A 206 22.96 19.44 14.18
CA ASN A 206 23.62 19.56 12.89
C ASN A 206 24.49 18.34 12.59
N ILE A 207 24.28 17.72 11.43
CA ILE A 207 25.09 16.61 10.92
C ILE A 207 25.87 17.10 9.71
N GLN A 208 27.22 17.04 9.80
CA GLN A 208 28.11 17.38 8.70
C GLN A 208 28.27 16.20 7.75
N ASN A 209 28.17 16.44 6.44
CA ASN A 209 28.24 15.44 5.37
C ASN A 209 27.30 14.23 5.61
N PRO A 210 26.00 14.47 5.78
CA PRO A 210 25.07 13.40 6.09
C PRO A 210 24.96 12.37 4.96
N ILE A 211 24.88 11.10 5.32
CA ILE A 211 24.52 10.04 4.37
C ILE A 211 23.02 10.18 4.11
N ARG A 212 22.64 10.32 2.85
CA ARG A 212 21.25 10.57 2.47
C ARG A 212 20.50 9.27 2.18
N TRP A 213 19.26 9.21 2.64
CA TRP A 213 18.31 8.22 2.15
C TRP A 213 18.03 8.51 0.67
N HIS A 214 18.36 7.57 -0.21
CA HIS A 214 18.29 7.75 -1.67
C HIS A 214 17.47 6.64 -2.35
N GLY A 215 16.34 6.31 -1.76
CA GLY A 215 15.46 5.28 -2.30
C GLY A 215 16.18 3.93 -2.45
N ARG A 216 15.88 3.21 -3.52
CA ARG A 216 16.47 1.89 -3.81
C ARG A 216 18.00 1.88 -3.92
N LYS A 217 18.61 3.01 -4.26
CA LYS A 217 20.07 3.10 -4.42
C LYS A 217 20.82 3.08 -3.08
N ASN A 218 20.25 3.72 -2.06
CA ASN A 218 20.83 3.80 -0.72
C ASN A 218 19.76 4.14 0.33
N PRO A 219 19.10 3.16 0.93
CA PRO A 219 18.05 3.37 1.93
C PRO A 219 18.65 3.62 3.34
N TYR A 220 19.59 4.55 3.45
CA TYR A 220 20.30 4.82 4.71
C TYR A 220 19.40 5.47 5.74
N LEU A 221 19.35 4.89 6.94
CA LEU A 221 18.56 5.37 8.07
C LEU A 221 19.46 5.72 9.25
N TYR A 222 19.19 6.85 9.87
CA TYR A 222 19.66 7.20 11.19
C TYR A 222 18.67 6.75 12.26
N THR A 223 19.14 6.66 13.50
CA THR A 223 18.32 6.36 14.66
C THR A 223 18.40 7.52 15.64
N ALA A 224 17.26 8.13 15.96
CA ALA A 224 17.14 9.07 17.05
C ALA A 224 16.71 8.30 18.31
N VAL A 225 17.45 8.49 19.40
CA VAL A 225 17.13 7.98 20.73
C VAL A 225 16.88 9.17 21.63
N ALA A 226 15.67 9.29 22.17
CA ALA A 226 15.32 10.31 23.15
C ALA A 226 15.13 9.68 24.50
N THR A 227 15.88 10.15 25.51
CA THR A 227 15.82 9.69 26.91
C THR A 227 15.25 10.78 27.78
N LEU A 228 14.17 10.46 28.48
CA LEU A 228 13.49 11.34 29.43
C LEU A 228 13.96 11.06 30.85
N THR A 229 14.39 12.10 31.54
CA THR A 229 14.89 12.04 32.90
C THR A 229 14.11 13.02 33.79
N VAL A 230 13.69 12.60 34.98
CA VAL A 230 13.06 13.44 36.01
C VAL A 230 13.82 13.22 37.32
N ASN A 231 14.21 14.30 37.98
CA ASN A 231 14.99 14.28 39.23
C ASN A 231 16.27 13.42 39.15
N GLY A 232 16.92 13.36 37.97
CA GLY A 232 18.14 12.57 37.74
C GLY A 232 17.92 11.07 37.49
N GLU A 233 16.68 10.60 37.45
CA GLU A 233 16.32 9.22 37.10
C GLU A 233 15.75 9.12 35.71
N VAL A 234 16.22 8.14 34.92
CA VAL A 234 15.64 7.86 33.60
C VAL A 234 14.26 7.25 33.78
N LYS A 235 13.25 7.91 33.24
CA LYS A 235 11.85 7.51 33.32
C LYS A 235 11.37 6.82 32.03
N ASP A 236 11.74 7.34 30.87
CA ASP A 236 11.32 6.77 29.59
C ASP A 236 12.41 6.93 28.52
N GLU A 237 12.39 6.05 27.53
CA GLU A 237 13.25 6.11 26.36
C GLU A 237 12.47 5.68 25.12
N ILE A 238 12.58 6.48 24.06
CA ILE A 238 11.99 6.16 22.75
C ILE A 238 13.06 6.17 21.68
N THR A 239 12.90 5.26 20.74
CA THR A 239 13.78 5.13 19.58
C THR A 239 12.97 5.25 18.31
N ASN A 240 13.43 6.09 17.37
CA ASN A 240 12.78 6.28 16.09
C ASN A 240 13.81 6.35 14.97
N ARG A 241 13.58 5.62 13.88
CA ARG A 241 14.42 5.69 12.69
C ARG A 241 13.94 6.81 11.78
N PHE A 242 14.85 7.43 11.07
CA PHE A 242 14.54 8.47 10.09
C PHE A 242 15.62 8.52 9.00
N GLY A 243 15.28 9.11 7.87
CA GLY A 243 16.23 9.33 6.77
C GLY A 243 16.37 10.80 6.41
N ILE A 244 17.56 11.20 6.01
CA ILE A 244 17.86 12.56 5.57
C ILE A 244 17.76 12.59 4.05
N ARG A 245 16.83 13.38 3.51
CA ARG A 245 16.61 13.49 2.07
C ARG A 245 15.99 14.82 1.69
N THR A 246 16.11 15.15 0.40
CA THR A 246 15.31 16.19 -0.26
C THR A 246 14.58 15.58 -1.46
N PHE A 247 13.44 16.11 -1.83
CA PHE A 247 12.77 15.76 -3.07
C PHE A 247 12.03 16.96 -3.65
N SER A 248 11.77 16.90 -4.94
CA SER A 248 10.97 17.90 -5.65
C SER A 248 10.28 17.27 -6.86
N VAL A 249 9.25 17.95 -7.35
CA VAL A 249 8.55 17.57 -8.57
C VAL A 249 8.55 18.73 -9.54
N ASP A 250 9.09 18.50 -10.73
CA ASP A 250 9.06 19.45 -11.84
C ASP A 250 7.96 19.02 -12.83
N PRO A 251 7.00 19.87 -13.18
CA PRO A 251 5.89 19.51 -14.06
C PRO A 251 6.32 19.12 -15.50
N LYS A 252 7.58 19.40 -15.89
CA LYS A 252 8.14 19.08 -17.20
C LYS A 252 9.15 17.95 -17.19
N LYS A 253 9.67 17.59 -16.00
CA LYS A 253 10.78 16.63 -15.86
C LYS A 253 10.46 15.47 -14.89
N GLY A 254 9.33 15.54 -14.15
CA GLY A 254 8.95 14.51 -13.21
C GLY A 254 9.58 14.68 -11.82
N PHE A 255 9.84 13.58 -11.14
CA PHE A 255 10.27 13.53 -9.74
C PHE A 255 11.81 13.53 -9.61
N PHE A 256 12.30 14.24 -8.60
CA PHE A 256 13.70 14.32 -8.22
C PHE A 256 13.89 13.91 -6.77
N LEU A 257 14.90 13.10 -6.50
CA LEU A 257 15.33 12.71 -5.15
C LEU A 257 16.78 13.15 -4.93
N ASN A 258 17.01 13.93 -3.87
CA ASN A 258 18.32 14.50 -3.56
C ASN A 258 18.97 15.30 -4.72
N GLY A 259 18.14 15.96 -5.54
CA GLY A 259 18.59 16.72 -6.71
C GLY A 259 18.84 15.89 -7.97
N GLU A 260 18.78 14.56 -7.90
CA GLU A 260 18.87 13.66 -9.06
C GLU A 260 17.50 13.35 -9.64
N HIS A 261 17.39 13.28 -10.96
CA HIS A 261 16.20 12.79 -11.62
C HIS A 261 15.94 11.32 -11.23
N TYR A 262 14.79 11.05 -10.62
CA TYR A 262 14.45 9.75 -10.06
C TYR A 262 13.02 9.36 -10.50
N PRO A 263 12.86 8.81 -11.73
CA PRO A 263 11.55 8.45 -12.25
C PRO A 263 10.85 7.44 -11.34
N LEU A 264 9.65 7.80 -10.86
CA LEU A 264 8.87 6.92 -10.00
C LEU A 264 8.02 5.97 -10.85
N HIS A 265 8.32 4.68 -10.74
CA HIS A 265 7.56 3.61 -11.38
C HIS A 265 7.30 2.50 -10.36
N GLY A 266 6.05 2.12 -10.22
CA GLY A 266 5.70 1.16 -9.18
C GLY A 266 4.29 0.64 -9.27
N VAL A 267 3.79 0.21 -8.13
CA VAL A 267 2.54 -0.52 -7.99
C VAL A 267 1.69 0.06 -6.86
N SER A 268 0.38 -0.18 -6.94
CA SER A 268 -0.50 -0.03 -5.78
C SER A 268 -0.60 -1.36 -5.03
N ARG A 269 -0.91 -1.30 -3.72
CA ARG A 269 -1.10 -2.47 -2.87
C ARG A 269 -2.32 -2.30 -1.98
N HIS A 270 -3.20 -3.33 -1.95
CA HIS A 270 -4.14 -3.56 -0.87
C HIS A 270 -3.51 -4.44 0.21
N GLN A 271 -3.95 -4.27 1.46
CA GLN A 271 -3.47 -5.04 2.60
C GLN A 271 -4.42 -6.20 2.90
N ASP A 272 -4.48 -7.16 1.97
CA ASP A 272 -5.28 -8.37 2.15
C ASP A 272 -4.63 -9.62 1.52
N PHE A 273 -5.04 -10.80 2.02
CA PHE A 273 -4.58 -12.10 1.55
C PHE A 273 -5.74 -13.10 1.46
N LYS A 274 -5.59 -14.08 0.57
CA LYS A 274 -6.56 -15.17 0.41
C LYS A 274 -6.75 -15.91 1.74
N ALA A 275 -8.01 -16.05 2.15
CA ALA A 275 -8.45 -16.71 3.38
C ALA A 275 -8.01 -16.06 4.71
N LEU A 276 -7.30 -14.94 4.66
CA LEU A 276 -6.92 -14.14 5.83
C LEU A 276 -7.65 -12.79 5.89
N GLY A 277 -8.17 -12.31 4.75
CA GLY A 277 -8.65 -10.94 4.66
C GLY A 277 -7.51 -9.95 4.95
N ASN A 278 -7.80 -8.93 5.73
CA ASN A 278 -6.81 -7.95 6.18
C ASN A 278 -6.07 -8.35 7.48
N ALA A 279 -6.44 -9.48 8.10
CA ALA A 279 -5.80 -10.01 9.31
C ALA A 279 -4.49 -10.74 8.97
N ILE A 280 -3.49 -9.99 8.53
CA ILE A 280 -2.22 -10.49 8.03
C ILE A 280 -1.07 -10.23 9.01
N SER A 281 -0.03 -11.07 8.94
CA SER A 281 1.15 -11.00 9.80
C SER A 281 2.31 -10.26 9.13
N THR A 282 3.36 -9.96 9.90
CA THR A 282 4.62 -9.41 9.40
C THR A 282 5.21 -10.26 8.27
N LYS A 283 5.11 -11.60 8.36
CA LYS A 283 5.56 -12.50 7.29
C LYS A 283 4.85 -12.25 5.96
N ASN A 284 3.56 -11.92 5.98
CA ASN A 284 2.81 -11.57 4.77
C ASN A 284 3.27 -10.23 4.19
N HIS A 285 3.60 -9.28 5.04
CA HIS A 285 4.17 -8.00 4.63
C HIS A 285 5.55 -8.19 3.97
N ASP A 286 6.41 -9.03 4.55
CA ASP A 286 7.72 -9.37 3.98
C ASP A 286 7.59 -10.02 2.60
N GLU A 287 6.68 -11.01 2.47
CA GLU A 287 6.40 -11.69 1.20
C GLU A 287 5.98 -10.70 0.09
N ASP A 288 5.07 -9.79 0.40
CA ASP A 288 4.62 -8.75 -0.53
C ASP A 288 5.77 -7.82 -0.92
N MET A 289 6.54 -7.33 0.06
CA MET A 289 7.67 -6.43 -0.17
C MET A 289 8.77 -7.09 -1.01
N ASP A 290 9.08 -8.35 -0.75
CA ASP A 290 10.10 -9.09 -1.52
C ASP A 290 9.69 -9.24 -2.98
N MET A 291 8.40 -9.52 -3.28
CA MET A 291 7.89 -9.57 -4.66
C MET A 291 7.91 -8.18 -5.34
N ILE A 292 7.60 -7.12 -4.61
CA ILE A 292 7.66 -5.74 -5.11
C ILE A 292 9.12 -5.35 -5.42
N CYS A 293 10.06 -5.75 -4.56
CA CYS A 293 11.50 -5.55 -4.78
C CYS A 293 12.01 -6.34 -5.98
N GLU A 294 11.59 -7.61 -6.13
CA GLU A 294 11.94 -8.46 -7.27
C GLU A 294 11.45 -7.88 -8.59
N LEU A 295 10.25 -7.29 -8.61
CA LEU A 295 9.70 -6.60 -9.76
C LEU A 295 10.59 -5.44 -10.23
N GLY A 296 11.39 -4.85 -9.33
CA GLY A 296 12.21 -3.67 -9.58
C GLY A 296 11.47 -2.35 -9.39
N ALA A 297 10.30 -2.36 -8.76
CA ALA A 297 9.59 -1.12 -8.39
C ALA A 297 10.43 -0.27 -7.44
N ASN A 298 10.29 1.06 -7.53
CA ASN A 298 10.94 2.02 -6.64
C ASN A 298 9.95 2.92 -5.89
N THR A 299 8.66 2.72 -6.13
CA THR A 299 7.58 3.44 -5.45
C THR A 299 6.37 2.54 -5.24
N ILE A 300 5.61 2.80 -4.17
CA ILE A 300 4.39 2.09 -3.83
C ILE A 300 3.31 3.11 -3.45
N ARG A 301 2.11 2.95 -4.00
CA ARG A 301 0.91 3.61 -3.50
C ARG A 301 0.21 2.67 -2.53
N LEU A 302 0.13 3.06 -1.27
CA LEU A 302 -0.52 2.32 -0.22
C LEU A 302 -2.02 2.61 -0.24
N ALA A 303 -2.71 1.94 -1.14
CA ALA A 303 -4.13 2.16 -1.43
C ALA A 303 -5.00 1.38 -0.45
N HIS A 304 -6.11 1.93 0.00
CA HIS A 304 -6.59 3.32 -0.08
C HIS A 304 -6.70 3.90 1.33
N TYR A 305 -5.84 3.48 2.26
CA TYR A 305 -5.91 3.72 3.71
C TYR A 305 -4.52 3.61 4.34
N GLN A 306 -4.40 4.03 5.59
CA GLN A 306 -3.17 3.83 6.35
C GLN A 306 -2.87 2.33 6.50
N HIS A 307 -1.72 1.90 5.97
CA HIS A 307 -1.22 0.54 6.11
C HIS A 307 -0.61 0.29 7.48
N ASP A 308 -0.22 -0.96 7.75
CA ASP A 308 0.47 -1.34 8.97
C ASP A 308 1.79 -0.58 9.11
N GLN A 309 2.14 -0.16 10.34
CA GLN A 309 3.38 0.56 10.64
C GLN A 309 4.61 -0.25 10.20
N TYR A 310 4.57 -1.57 10.38
CA TYR A 310 5.63 -2.47 9.91
C TYR A 310 5.88 -2.34 8.40
N PHE A 311 4.83 -2.13 7.60
CA PHE A 311 5.00 -1.99 6.16
C PHE A 311 5.63 -0.65 5.76
N TYR A 312 5.37 0.44 6.50
CA TYR A 312 6.10 1.71 6.32
C TYR A 312 7.58 1.56 6.69
N ASP A 313 7.88 0.84 7.78
CA ASP A 313 9.26 0.49 8.15
C ASP A 313 9.98 -0.27 7.03
N LEU A 314 9.33 -1.26 6.43
CA LEU A 314 9.85 -1.98 5.27
C LEU A 314 10.08 -1.06 4.06
N CYS A 315 9.18 -0.10 3.81
CA CYS A 315 9.37 0.89 2.74
C CYS A 315 10.62 1.73 2.96
N ASP A 316 10.87 2.17 4.19
CA ASP A 316 12.07 2.91 4.56
C ASP A 316 13.34 2.09 4.35
N GLU A 317 13.36 0.85 4.85
CA GLU A 317 14.49 -0.08 4.79
C GLU A 317 14.81 -0.55 3.37
N ARG A 318 13.79 -0.77 2.56
CA ARG A 318 13.93 -1.24 1.18
C ARG A 318 14.03 -0.09 0.17
N GLY A 319 13.93 1.16 0.63
CA GLY A 319 14.08 2.35 -0.19
C GLY A 319 12.93 2.61 -1.15
N MET A 320 11.71 2.25 -0.78
CA MET A 320 10.50 2.53 -1.57
C MET A 320 10.00 3.94 -1.33
N VAL A 321 9.75 4.70 -2.38
CA VAL A 321 9.06 5.99 -2.26
C VAL A 321 7.56 5.73 -2.11
N VAL A 322 6.90 6.40 -1.15
CA VAL A 322 5.53 6.08 -0.76
C VAL A 322 4.57 7.22 -1.03
N TRP A 323 3.42 6.88 -1.62
CA TRP A 323 2.18 7.64 -1.57
C TRP A 323 1.29 7.02 -0.49
N ALA A 324 1.10 7.73 0.63
CA ALA A 324 0.19 7.35 1.72
C ALA A 324 -1.11 8.15 1.64
N GLU A 325 -2.25 7.51 1.89
CA GLU A 325 -3.57 8.15 1.72
C GLU A 325 -4.57 7.73 2.79
N ILE A 326 -5.62 8.52 2.95
CA ILE A 326 -6.79 8.21 3.79
C ILE A 326 -7.91 7.58 2.94
N PRO A 327 -8.83 6.80 3.53
CA PRO A 327 -9.89 6.11 2.81
C PRO A 327 -11.07 7.03 2.40
N TYR A 328 -10.80 8.28 2.10
CA TYR A 328 -11.79 9.22 1.55
C TYR A 328 -12.01 8.92 0.07
N ILE A 329 -12.92 7.99 -0.22
CA ILE A 329 -13.07 7.34 -1.51
C ILE A 329 -14.51 7.34 -2.01
N SER A 330 -14.68 7.46 -3.33
CA SER A 330 -15.88 7.28 -4.15
C SER A 330 -17.04 8.24 -3.88
N GLU A 331 -17.37 8.55 -2.64
CA GLU A 331 -18.50 9.38 -2.26
C GLU A 331 -18.13 10.33 -1.11
N HIS A 332 -18.46 11.60 -1.28
CA HIS A 332 -18.42 12.54 -0.16
C HIS A 332 -19.69 12.41 0.67
N MET A 333 -19.53 12.10 1.95
CA MET A 333 -20.58 12.05 2.95
C MET A 333 -20.44 13.30 3.86
N PRO A 334 -21.40 14.24 3.85
CA PRO A 334 -21.30 15.43 4.71
C PRO A 334 -21.12 15.11 6.19
N GLY A 335 -21.79 14.05 6.69
CA GLY A 335 -21.64 13.56 8.06
C GLY A 335 -20.29 12.90 8.38
N GLY A 336 -19.50 12.53 7.37
CA GLY A 336 -18.19 11.90 7.51
C GLY A 336 -17.00 12.88 7.38
N ARG A 337 -17.24 14.18 7.23
CA ARG A 337 -16.19 15.19 7.06
C ARG A 337 -15.19 15.18 8.21
N GLU A 338 -15.67 15.22 9.45
CA GLU A 338 -14.80 15.20 10.64
C GLU A 338 -13.96 13.91 10.71
N ASN A 339 -14.51 12.78 10.28
CA ASN A 339 -13.77 11.53 10.22
C ASN A 339 -12.62 11.58 9.19
N THR A 340 -12.80 12.26 8.04
CA THR A 340 -11.68 12.45 7.09
C THR A 340 -10.55 13.30 7.68
N ILE A 341 -10.90 14.32 8.47
CA ILE A 341 -9.95 15.19 9.16
C ILE A 341 -9.20 14.41 10.24
N SER A 342 -9.93 13.62 11.06
CA SER A 342 -9.33 12.78 12.10
C SER A 342 -8.36 11.77 11.50
N GLN A 343 -8.80 11.00 10.51
CA GLN A 343 -7.94 10.01 9.86
C GLN A 343 -6.70 10.63 9.19
N MET A 344 -6.81 11.83 8.60
CA MET A 344 -5.66 12.54 8.04
C MET A 344 -4.67 12.98 9.12
N ARG A 345 -5.17 13.46 10.25
CA ARG A 345 -4.31 13.86 11.39
C ARG A 345 -3.57 12.64 11.94
N GLU A 346 -4.25 11.52 12.14
CA GLU A 346 -3.65 10.28 12.61
C GLU A 346 -2.60 9.75 11.64
N LEU A 347 -2.92 9.72 10.33
CA LEU A 347 -2.01 9.31 9.29
C LEU A 347 -0.70 10.12 9.32
N ILE A 348 -0.79 11.45 9.40
CA ILE A 348 0.38 12.32 9.41
C ILE A 348 1.17 12.15 10.72
N ILE A 349 0.52 12.21 11.88
CA ILE A 349 1.19 12.14 13.19
C ILE A 349 1.93 10.82 13.36
N GLN A 350 1.29 9.71 13.02
CA GLN A 350 1.86 8.38 13.20
C GLN A 350 2.97 8.05 12.19
N ASN A 351 2.98 8.73 11.04
CA ASN A 351 3.92 8.40 9.94
C ASN A 351 4.87 9.54 9.56
N TYR A 352 4.92 10.61 10.35
CA TYR A 352 5.72 11.80 10.04
C TYR A 352 7.21 11.50 9.82
N ASN A 353 7.79 10.59 10.61
CA ASN A 353 9.23 10.31 10.62
C ASN A 353 9.70 9.40 9.48
N HIS A 354 8.79 8.79 8.70
CA HIS A 354 9.16 7.88 7.59
C HIS A 354 9.72 8.66 6.39
N PRO A 355 11.00 8.47 6.02
CA PRO A 355 11.60 9.16 4.87
C PRO A 355 11.03 8.69 3.53
N SER A 356 10.46 7.49 3.46
CA SER A 356 9.84 6.92 2.28
C SER A 356 8.63 7.73 1.79
N ILE A 357 7.84 8.30 2.71
CA ILE A 357 6.64 9.07 2.35
C ILE A 357 7.02 10.42 1.76
N VAL A 358 6.52 10.71 0.57
CA VAL A 358 6.74 12.00 -0.14
C VAL A 358 5.44 12.76 -0.40
N VAL A 359 4.29 12.06 -0.40
CA VAL A 359 2.98 12.69 -0.62
C VAL A 359 1.92 12.15 0.33
N TRP A 360 1.04 13.04 0.77
CA TRP A 360 -0.20 12.73 1.46
C TRP A 360 -1.37 12.75 0.47
N GLY A 361 -2.04 11.61 0.31
CA GLY A 361 -3.21 11.45 -0.54
C GLY A 361 -4.48 11.85 0.17
N VAL A 362 -5.17 12.88 -0.32
CA VAL A 362 -6.36 13.43 0.35
C VAL A 362 -7.66 12.74 -0.06
N SER A 363 -7.71 12.10 -1.24
CA SER A 363 -8.89 11.33 -1.68
C SER A 363 -8.61 10.44 -2.89
N ASN A 364 -9.51 9.47 -3.11
CA ASN A 364 -9.54 8.63 -4.31
C ASN A 364 -10.93 8.65 -4.96
N GLU A 365 -10.99 8.97 -6.26
CA GLU A 365 -12.20 8.87 -7.12
C GLU A 365 -13.49 9.47 -6.50
N ILE A 366 -13.36 10.42 -5.62
CA ILE A 366 -14.44 10.94 -4.78
C ILE A 366 -15.63 11.51 -5.57
N THR A 367 -15.44 11.79 -6.86
CA THR A 367 -16.49 12.35 -7.72
C THR A 367 -17.47 11.32 -8.28
N ILE A 368 -17.24 10.01 -8.08
CA ILE A 368 -18.08 8.95 -8.66
C ILE A 368 -19.53 9.04 -8.18
N SER A 369 -19.73 9.09 -6.87
CA SER A 369 -21.08 9.04 -6.27
C SER A 369 -21.44 10.29 -5.47
N THR A 370 -20.56 11.29 -5.39
CA THR A 370 -20.77 12.52 -4.62
C THR A 370 -21.96 13.34 -5.11
N LYS A 371 -22.90 13.61 -4.22
CA LYS A 371 -24.06 14.47 -4.46
C LYS A 371 -23.76 15.93 -4.16
N ASP A 372 -23.20 16.25 -2.99
CA ASP A 372 -22.80 17.60 -2.61
C ASP A 372 -21.37 17.90 -3.06
N LYS A 373 -21.25 18.38 -4.30
CA LYS A 373 -19.96 18.72 -4.91
C LYS A 373 -19.32 19.96 -4.27
N LYS A 374 -20.12 20.85 -3.70
CA LYS A 374 -19.59 22.07 -3.05
C LYS A 374 -18.91 21.70 -1.74
N ASP A 375 -19.60 20.97 -0.87
CA ASP A 375 -19.03 20.51 0.40
C ASP A 375 -17.82 19.59 0.19
N MET A 376 -17.87 18.74 -0.83
CA MET A 376 -16.71 17.92 -1.25
C MET A 376 -15.49 18.79 -1.60
N LEU A 377 -15.65 19.87 -2.40
CA LEU A 377 -14.54 20.74 -2.77
C LEU A 377 -14.03 21.51 -1.54
N ASP A 378 -14.91 21.98 -0.69
CA ASP A 378 -14.54 22.66 0.55
C ASP A 378 -13.76 21.70 1.48
N ASN A 379 -14.16 20.43 1.58
CA ASN A 379 -13.43 19.43 2.34
C ASN A 379 -12.04 19.14 1.77
N HIS A 380 -11.89 19.10 0.43
CA HIS A 380 -10.56 18.96 -0.19
C HIS A 380 -9.62 20.12 0.17
N HIS A 381 -10.12 21.36 0.18
CA HIS A 381 -9.33 22.50 0.64
C HIS A 381 -8.93 22.36 2.11
N VAL A 382 -9.87 21.98 2.97
CA VAL A 382 -9.58 21.74 4.39
C VAL A 382 -8.51 20.67 4.58
N LEU A 383 -8.60 19.53 3.87
CA LEU A 383 -7.61 18.46 3.97
C LEU A 383 -6.25 18.87 3.41
N ASN A 384 -6.22 19.58 2.28
CA ASN A 384 -4.98 20.11 1.70
C ASN A 384 -4.27 21.08 2.67
N ASP A 385 -5.01 22.04 3.21
CA ASP A 385 -4.47 23.02 4.15
C ASP A 385 -4.02 22.36 5.46
N LEU A 386 -4.76 21.34 5.93
CA LEU A 386 -4.41 20.55 7.10
C LEU A 386 -3.06 19.84 6.90
N CYS A 387 -2.87 19.18 5.74
CA CYS A 387 -1.62 18.51 5.43
C CYS A 387 -0.44 19.48 5.48
N HIS A 388 -0.53 20.63 4.80
CA HIS A 388 0.54 21.64 4.80
C HIS A 388 0.79 22.26 6.17
N LYS A 389 -0.26 22.44 6.98
CA LYS A 389 -0.13 22.94 8.35
C LYS A 389 0.60 21.97 9.26
N MET A 390 0.29 20.67 9.15
CA MET A 390 0.88 19.63 10.01
C MET A 390 2.25 19.16 9.52
N ASP A 391 2.43 19.15 8.21
CA ASP A 391 3.67 18.71 7.55
C ASP A 391 4.00 19.59 6.33
N PRO A 392 4.77 20.66 6.51
CA PRO A 392 5.19 21.54 5.42
C PRO A 392 6.30 20.91 4.54
N THR A 393 6.79 19.72 4.88
CA THR A 393 7.92 19.06 4.18
C THR A 393 7.47 18.14 3.05
N ARG A 394 6.19 17.74 3.01
CA ARG A 394 5.64 16.84 2.02
C ARG A 394 4.59 17.52 1.16
N LEU A 395 4.42 16.99 -0.04
CA LEU A 395 3.42 17.45 -0.99
C LEU A 395 2.08 16.73 -0.78
N THR A 396 1.02 17.32 -1.31
CA THR A 396 -0.31 16.73 -1.32
C THR A 396 -0.68 16.24 -2.72
N THR A 397 -1.52 15.20 -2.77
CA THR A 397 -2.04 14.66 -4.03
C THR A 397 -3.44 14.08 -3.83
N LEU A 398 -4.10 13.77 -4.93
CA LEU A 398 -5.34 12.99 -4.96
C LEU A 398 -5.40 12.15 -6.24
N ALA A 399 -6.21 11.10 -6.24
CA ALA A 399 -6.45 10.26 -7.39
C ALA A 399 -7.81 10.63 -8.02
N CYS A 400 -7.76 11.17 -9.24
CA CYS A 400 -8.94 11.58 -9.97
C CYS A 400 -9.59 10.43 -10.73
N TYR A 401 -10.90 10.32 -10.63
CA TYR A 401 -11.70 9.45 -11.49
C TYR A 401 -11.67 9.93 -12.94
N ALA A 402 -11.45 9.02 -13.88
CA ALA A 402 -11.31 9.34 -15.31
C ALA A 402 -12.45 10.22 -15.87
N MET A 403 -13.69 9.91 -15.50
CA MET A 403 -14.88 10.58 -16.06
C MET A 403 -15.15 11.97 -15.48
N CYS A 404 -14.44 12.40 -14.41
CA CYS A 404 -14.59 13.77 -13.91
C CYS A 404 -14.03 14.82 -14.88
N GLY A 405 -13.09 14.41 -15.74
CA GLY A 405 -12.47 15.23 -16.77
C GLY A 405 -11.40 16.20 -16.25
N PRO A 406 -10.47 16.63 -17.12
CA PRO A 406 -9.28 17.39 -16.73
C PRO A 406 -9.55 18.81 -16.24
N PHE A 407 -10.74 19.34 -16.47
CA PHE A 407 -11.20 20.65 -15.98
C PHE A 407 -11.94 20.59 -14.65
N ASN A 408 -12.09 19.42 -14.05
CA ASN A 408 -12.73 19.30 -12.75
C ASN A 408 -11.91 20.04 -11.68
N ARG A 409 -12.58 20.84 -10.88
CA ARG A 409 -11.92 21.70 -9.88
C ARG A 409 -11.13 20.88 -8.83
N SER A 410 -11.57 19.67 -8.49
CA SER A 410 -10.84 18.80 -7.55
C SER A 410 -9.43 18.47 -8.05
N ALA A 411 -9.23 18.29 -9.35
CA ALA A 411 -7.93 18.00 -9.94
C ALA A 411 -6.88 19.11 -9.78
N HIS A 412 -7.26 20.28 -9.25
CA HIS A 412 -6.42 21.48 -9.19
C HIS A 412 -6.25 22.03 -7.75
N ILE A 413 -6.64 21.28 -6.72
CA ILE A 413 -6.54 21.73 -5.31
C ILE A 413 -5.18 21.38 -4.71
N THR A 414 -4.77 20.12 -4.84
CA THR A 414 -3.51 19.60 -4.26
C THR A 414 -2.28 20.02 -5.07
N ASP A 415 -1.07 19.86 -4.54
CA ASP A 415 0.19 20.18 -5.24
C ASP A 415 0.36 19.35 -6.51
N LEU A 416 0.08 18.06 -6.44
CA LEU A 416 0.18 17.10 -7.52
C LEU A 416 -1.20 16.51 -7.85
N VAL A 417 -1.34 15.91 -9.04
CA VAL A 417 -2.53 15.14 -9.39
C VAL A 417 -2.16 13.77 -9.92
N GLY A 418 -2.88 12.76 -9.45
CA GLY A 418 -2.90 11.40 -10.00
C GLY A 418 -4.20 11.16 -10.76
N TRP A 419 -4.15 10.33 -11.80
CA TRP A 419 -5.32 9.94 -12.58
C TRP A 419 -5.49 8.43 -12.60
N ASN A 420 -6.71 7.95 -12.30
CA ASN A 420 -7.12 6.57 -12.48
C ASN A 420 -7.65 6.42 -13.90
N LEU A 421 -6.81 5.94 -14.80
CA LEU A 421 -7.14 5.83 -16.23
C LEU A 421 -6.97 4.41 -16.74
N TYR A 422 -8.06 3.80 -17.12
CA TYR A 422 -8.13 2.45 -17.67
C TYR A 422 -8.48 2.44 -19.17
N LEU A 423 -7.88 3.38 -19.91
CA LEU A 423 -8.08 3.51 -21.37
C LEU A 423 -7.37 2.34 -22.07
N GLY A 424 -8.15 1.58 -22.82
CA GLY A 424 -7.74 0.29 -23.36
C GLY A 424 -8.36 -0.90 -22.63
N TRP A 425 -8.86 -0.71 -21.42
CA TRP A 425 -9.62 -1.73 -20.68
C TRP A 425 -11.11 -1.40 -20.57
N TYR A 426 -11.50 -0.39 -19.79
CA TYR A 426 -12.91 0.02 -19.71
C TYR A 426 -13.35 0.83 -20.94
N VAL A 427 -12.48 1.67 -21.47
CA VAL A 427 -12.71 2.46 -22.68
C VAL A 427 -11.82 1.91 -23.79
N PRO A 428 -12.34 1.64 -25.02
CA PRO A 428 -11.52 1.11 -26.10
C PRO A 428 -10.52 2.16 -26.62
N GLY A 429 -9.31 1.72 -26.95
CA GLY A 429 -8.26 2.53 -27.56
C GLY A 429 -7.11 2.87 -26.60
N PHE A 430 -6.01 2.14 -26.72
CA PHE A 430 -4.78 2.40 -25.95
C PHE A 430 -4.22 3.80 -26.20
N PHE A 431 -4.28 4.29 -27.46
CA PHE A 431 -3.74 5.58 -27.90
C PHE A 431 -4.38 6.79 -27.17
N LEU A 432 -5.53 6.59 -26.55
CA LEU A 432 -6.19 7.63 -25.76
C LEU A 432 -5.35 8.06 -24.55
N ASN A 433 -4.49 7.17 -24.04
CA ASN A 433 -3.55 7.52 -22.96
C ASN A 433 -2.56 8.60 -23.45
N ASP A 434 -1.96 8.42 -24.63
CA ASP A 434 -1.05 9.43 -25.22
C ASP A 434 -1.77 10.74 -25.47
N LEU A 435 -3.00 10.69 -26.00
CA LEU A 435 -3.78 11.90 -26.28
C LEU A 435 -4.11 12.65 -24.99
N PHE A 436 -4.54 11.94 -23.93
CA PHE A 436 -4.87 12.54 -22.65
C PHE A 436 -3.65 13.22 -22.02
N LEU A 437 -2.51 12.53 -21.98
CA LEU A 437 -1.27 13.07 -21.41
C LEU A 437 -0.78 14.31 -22.14
N ARG A 438 -0.76 14.27 -23.49
CA ARG A 438 -0.39 15.43 -24.32
C ARG A 438 -1.35 16.59 -24.13
N PHE A 439 -2.65 16.32 -24.14
CA PHE A 439 -3.68 17.34 -23.93
C PHE A 439 -3.55 18.00 -22.57
N PHE A 440 -3.45 17.18 -21.49
CA PHE A 440 -3.34 17.69 -20.13
C PHE A 440 -2.09 18.55 -19.95
N HIS A 441 -0.94 18.07 -20.41
CA HIS A 441 0.32 18.80 -20.30
C HIS A 441 0.33 20.09 -21.15
N LEU A 442 -0.35 20.10 -22.31
CA LEU A 442 -0.49 21.29 -23.15
C LEU A 442 -1.37 22.35 -22.48
N VAL A 443 -2.49 21.94 -21.89
CA VAL A 443 -3.47 22.86 -21.29
C VAL A 443 -3.03 23.33 -19.89
N PHE A 444 -2.38 22.44 -19.13
CA PHE A 444 -1.93 22.69 -17.75
C PHE A 444 -0.41 22.45 -17.59
N PRO A 445 0.46 23.22 -18.28
CA PRO A 445 1.91 22.91 -18.37
C PRO A 445 2.67 23.01 -17.04
N ASN A 446 2.09 23.68 -16.03
CA ASN A 446 2.66 23.84 -14.70
C ASN A 446 2.01 22.92 -13.67
N ARG A 447 1.08 22.04 -14.08
CA ARG A 447 0.42 21.08 -13.18
C ARG A 447 1.11 19.72 -13.29
N PRO A 448 1.83 19.25 -12.23
CA PRO A 448 2.43 17.93 -12.26
C PRO A 448 1.35 16.85 -12.33
N ILE A 449 1.49 15.94 -13.29
CA ILE A 449 0.55 14.85 -13.55
C ILE A 449 1.23 13.49 -13.34
N GLY A 450 0.50 12.53 -12.75
CA GLY A 450 0.88 11.13 -12.64
C GLY A 450 -0.29 10.21 -12.97
N TYR A 451 0.00 8.92 -13.11
CA TYR A 451 -0.99 7.86 -13.17
C TYR A 451 -1.07 7.16 -11.82
N SER A 452 -2.14 7.43 -11.06
CA SER A 452 -2.39 6.78 -9.77
C SER A 452 -2.90 5.35 -9.93
N GLU A 453 -3.59 5.06 -11.06
CA GLU A 453 -4.01 3.71 -11.40
C GLU A 453 -4.10 3.50 -12.91
N TYR A 454 -3.60 2.36 -13.36
CA TYR A 454 -3.83 1.81 -14.70
C TYR A 454 -3.66 0.30 -14.67
N GLY A 455 -4.45 -0.44 -15.44
CA GLY A 455 -4.38 -1.90 -15.47
C GLY A 455 -5.47 -2.52 -16.33
N ALA A 456 -5.34 -3.82 -16.55
CA ALA A 456 -6.33 -4.68 -17.17
C ALA A 456 -6.45 -5.99 -16.40
N GLU A 457 -7.64 -6.57 -16.39
CA GLU A 457 -7.84 -7.89 -15.78
C GLU A 457 -7.07 -8.96 -16.57
N GLY A 458 -6.49 -9.91 -15.86
CA GLY A 458 -5.84 -11.07 -16.44
C GLY A 458 -5.91 -12.28 -15.51
N MET A 459 -6.50 -13.35 -15.98
CA MET A 459 -6.61 -14.61 -15.25
C MET A 459 -5.63 -15.64 -15.81
N PRO A 460 -4.82 -16.31 -14.96
CA PRO A 460 -3.79 -17.24 -15.43
C PRO A 460 -4.30 -18.48 -16.17
N ASN A 461 -5.59 -18.79 -16.07
CA ASN A 461 -6.25 -19.91 -16.74
C ASN A 461 -7.00 -19.52 -18.03
N LEU A 462 -7.11 -18.20 -18.32
CA LEU A 462 -7.78 -17.72 -19.51
C LEU A 462 -6.76 -17.28 -20.56
N HIS A 463 -6.88 -17.81 -21.79
CA HIS A 463 -5.91 -17.63 -22.83
C HIS A 463 -6.53 -17.41 -24.20
N SER A 464 -5.87 -16.64 -25.06
CA SER A 464 -6.30 -16.42 -26.44
C SER A 464 -5.12 -16.16 -27.37
N ARG A 465 -5.12 -16.83 -28.53
CA ARG A 465 -4.22 -16.46 -29.65
C ARG A 465 -4.45 -15.04 -30.15
N ARG A 466 -5.70 -14.54 -30.04
CA ARG A 466 -6.12 -13.20 -30.48
C ARG A 466 -6.79 -12.45 -29.35
N PRO A 467 -6.01 -12.01 -28.35
CA PRO A 467 -6.57 -11.38 -27.15
C PRO A 467 -7.33 -10.11 -27.49
N ARG A 468 -8.49 -9.95 -26.86
CA ARG A 468 -9.42 -8.83 -27.04
C ARG A 468 -9.80 -8.20 -25.71
N ARG A 469 -10.10 -6.93 -25.75
CA ARG A 469 -10.61 -6.20 -24.59
C ARG A 469 -11.82 -6.90 -23.97
N GLY A 470 -11.75 -7.16 -22.65
CA GLY A 470 -12.82 -7.79 -21.88
C GLY A 470 -12.84 -9.33 -21.94
N ASP A 471 -11.82 -9.98 -22.51
CA ASP A 471 -11.71 -11.46 -22.51
C ASP A 471 -11.00 -12.03 -21.28
N HIS A 472 -10.51 -11.17 -20.39
CA HIS A 472 -9.79 -11.49 -19.15
C HIS A 472 -8.56 -12.40 -19.34
N THR A 473 -8.05 -12.51 -20.58
CA THR A 473 -6.90 -13.37 -20.87
C THR A 473 -5.60 -12.74 -20.37
N GLU A 474 -4.67 -13.58 -19.95
CA GLU A 474 -3.34 -13.16 -19.52
C GLU A 474 -2.60 -12.44 -20.66
N GLU A 475 -2.79 -12.87 -21.90
CA GLU A 475 -2.21 -12.25 -23.09
C GLU A 475 -2.77 -10.83 -23.34
N TYR A 476 -4.04 -10.56 -23.00
CA TYR A 476 -4.57 -9.20 -23.12
C TYR A 476 -4.00 -8.29 -22.05
N GLN A 477 -3.89 -8.77 -20.81
CA GLN A 477 -3.25 -8.03 -19.73
C GLN A 477 -1.80 -7.66 -20.11
N ALA A 478 -1.02 -8.62 -20.58
CA ALA A 478 0.36 -8.38 -21.04
C ALA A 478 0.41 -7.34 -22.17
N LYS A 479 -0.47 -7.45 -23.19
CA LYS A 479 -0.57 -6.49 -24.30
C LYS A 479 -0.92 -5.08 -23.83
N TYR A 480 -1.81 -4.95 -22.85
CA TYR A 480 -2.16 -3.66 -22.25
C TYR A 480 -0.94 -3.03 -21.60
N HIS A 481 -0.24 -3.75 -20.76
CA HIS A 481 0.93 -3.26 -20.04
C HIS A 481 2.13 -2.98 -20.97
N GLU A 482 2.34 -3.77 -22.02
CA GLU A 482 3.34 -3.47 -23.07
C GLU A 482 3.11 -2.09 -23.73
N TYR A 483 1.84 -1.74 -23.97
CA TYR A 483 1.50 -0.43 -24.49
C TYR A 483 1.77 0.67 -23.46
N MET A 484 1.36 0.46 -22.22
CA MET A 484 1.46 1.47 -21.14
C MET A 484 2.91 1.81 -20.82
N ILE A 485 3.81 0.84 -20.72
CA ILE A 485 5.24 1.10 -20.51
C ILE A 485 5.78 2.03 -21.60
N LYS A 486 5.52 1.69 -22.87
CA LYS A 486 5.96 2.51 -24.01
C LYS A 486 5.28 3.89 -24.06
N CYS A 487 4.04 3.99 -23.59
CA CYS A 487 3.36 5.28 -23.45
C CYS A 487 4.09 6.16 -22.43
N PHE A 488 4.46 5.61 -21.28
CA PHE A 488 5.14 6.37 -20.24
C PHE A 488 6.56 6.78 -20.63
N GLU A 489 7.29 5.94 -21.34
CA GLU A 489 8.60 6.32 -21.93
C GLU A 489 8.50 7.54 -22.87
N ARG A 490 7.38 7.70 -23.58
CA ARG A 490 7.11 8.88 -24.44
C ARG A 490 6.70 10.13 -23.67
N HIS A 491 6.37 10.00 -22.36
CA HIS A 491 5.86 11.09 -21.51
C HIS A 491 6.66 11.21 -20.20
N PRO A 492 7.98 11.51 -20.26
CA PRO A 492 8.87 11.48 -19.08
C PRO A 492 8.63 12.61 -18.07
N PHE A 493 7.68 13.51 -18.35
CA PHE A 493 7.27 14.59 -17.45
C PHE A 493 6.34 14.12 -16.31
N MET A 494 5.84 12.89 -16.35
CA MET A 494 4.99 12.36 -15.28
C MET A 494 5.80 12.21 -13.98
N TRP A 495 5.19 12.65 -12.89
CA TRP A 495 5.86 12.54 -11.61
C TRP A 495 5.85 11.11 -11.04
N SER A 496 4.85 10.29 -11.40
CA SER A 496 4.77 8.89 -10.97
C SER A 496 3.81 8.06 -11.83
N THR A 497 3.99 6.74 -11.78
CA THR A 497 3.07 5.76 -12.38
C THR A 497 2.88 4.57 -11.46
N TYR A 498 1.62 4.16 -11.22
CA TYR A 498 1.28 3.03 -10.35
C TYR A 498 0.40 2.03 -11.08
N VAL A 499 0.90 0.80 -11.22
CA VAL A 499 0.08 -0.32 -11.72
C VAL A 499 -1.03 -0.61 -10.73
N TRP A 500 -2.24 -0.74 -11.19
CA TRP A 500 -3.36 -1.26 -10.45
C TRP A 500 -3.58 -2.71 -10.84
N ASN A 501 -3.13 -3.66 -10.07
CA ASN A 501 -2.54 -3.63 -8.74
C ASN A 501 -1.31 -4.57 -8.72
N MET A 502 -0.53 -4.58 -7.65
CA MET A 502 0.54 -5.58 -7.52
C MET A 502 -0.03 -7.00 -7.40
N PHE A 503 -1.07 -7.14 -6.58
CA PHE A 503 -1.74 -8.42 -6.31
C PHE A 503 -3.20 -8.34 -6.71
N ASP A 504 -3.78 -9.47 -7.13
CA ASP A 504 -5.23 -9.62 -7.12
C ASP A 504 -5.71 -9.44 -5.68
N PHE A 505 -6.90 -8.92 -5.49
CA PHE A 505 -7.44 -8.61 -4.17
C PHE A 505 -8.95 -8.84 -4.10
N ALA A 506 -9.48 -8.98 -2.87
CA ALA A 506 -10.89 -9.21 -2.68
C ALA A 506 -11.74 -7.96 -2.91
N ALA A 507 -12.80 -8.13 -3.66
CA ALA A 507 -13.85 -7.15 -3.91
C ALA A 507 -15.17 -7.92 -4.03
N ASP A 508 -15.82 -8.15 -2.91
CA ASP A 508 -16.93 -9.11 -2.81
C ASP A 508 -18.09 -8.82 -3.77
N ALA A 509 -18.33 -7.55 -4.10
CA ALA A 509 -19.32 -7.14 -5.08
C ALA A 509 -19.00 -7.52 -6.53
N ARG A 510 -17.75 -7.90 -6.83
CA ARG A 510 -17.34 -8.22 -8.20
C ARG A 510 -17.76 -9.62 -8.60
N ASN A 511 -18.18 -9.73 -9.85
CA ASN A 511 -18.42 -11.02 -10.50
C ASN A 511 -17.95 -10.92 -11.97
N GLN A 512 -16.62 -10.82 -12.16
CA GLN A 512 -15.99 -10.67 -13.47
C GLN A 512 -14.91 -11.74 -13.62
N GLY A 513 -14.65 -12.17 -14.87
CA GLY A 513 -13.60 -13.14 -15.16
C GLY A 513 -13.92 -14.57 -14.75
N GLY A 514 -15.14 -14.85 -14.26
CA GLY A 514 -15.57 -16.20 -13.85
C GLY A 514 -15.15 -16.62 -12.45
N GLU A 515 -14.55 -15.71 -11.66
CA GLU A 515 -14.26 -15.90 -10.23
C GLU A 515 -14.92 -14.76 -9.44
N PRO A 516 -16.04 -15.03 -8.73
CA PRO A 516 -16.72 -14.04 -7.92
C PRO A 516 -15.82 -13.50 -6.78
N GLY A 517 -16.12 -12.28 -6.31
CA GLY A 517 -15.46 -11.69 -5.16
C GLY A 517 -14.03 -11.16 -5.40
N MET A 518 -13.57 -11.11 -6.66
CA MET A 518 -12.16 -10.85 -6.96
C MET A 518 -11.95 -9.75 -8.00
N ASN A 519 -10.94 -8.91 -7.77
CA ASN A 519 -10.35 -8.03 -8.76
C ASN A 519 -9.05 -8.66 -9.29
N HIS A 520 -9.00 -8.97 -10.59
CA HIS A 520 -7.91 -9.69 -11.24
C HIS A 520 -6.91 -8.78 -11.98
N LYS A 521 -6.83 -7.52 -11.60
CA LYS A 521 -5.85 -6.59 -12.20
C LYS A 521 -4.43 -6.73 -11.64
N GLY A 522 -4.24 -7.59 -10.64
CA GLY A 522 -2.92 -7.87 -10.07
C GLY A 522 -1.94 -8.41 -11.09
N LEU A 523 -0.66 -8.10 -10.89
CA LEU A 523 0.46 -8.74 -11.59
C LEU A 523 0.75 -10.15 -11.04
N VAL A 524 0.29 -10.39 -9.81
CA VAL A 524 0.41 -11.66 -9.07
C VAL A 524 -0.97 -12.05 -8.55
N THR A 525 -1.27 -13.35 -8.51
CA THR A 525 -2.55 -13.86 -7.99
C THR A 525 -2.74 -13.57 -6.50
N PHE A 526 -4.00 -13.58 -6.04
CA PHE A 526 -4.37 -13.26 -4.66
C PHE A 526 -3.70 -14.17 -3.61
N ASP A 527 -3.41 -15.41 -3.96
CA ASP A 527 -2.70 -16.36 -3.10
C ASP A 527 -1.16 -16.26 -3.18
N ARG A 528 -0.64 -15.26 -3.88
CA ARG A 528 0.79 -14.97 -4.12
C ARG A 528 1.56 -16.09 -4.87
N LYS A 529 0.88 -17.12 -5.38
CA LYS A 529 1.55 -18.30 -5.97
C LYS A 529 1.92 -18.14 -7.44
N THR A 530 1.18 -17.32 -8.17
CA THR A 530 1.38 -17.19 -9.62
C THR A 530 1.72 -15.74 -9.99
N LYS A 531 2.94 -15.52 -10.44
CA LYS A 531 3.35 -14.31 -11.16
C LYS A 531 2.84 -14.43 -12.60
N LYS A 532 2.03 -13.46 -13.04
CA LYS A 532 1.48 -13.42 -14.40
C LYS A 532 2.55 -12.93 -15.40
N ASP A 533 2.36 -13.14 -16.69
CA ASP A 533 3.32 -12.67 -17.70
C ASP A 533 3.60 -11.15 -17.58
N SER A 534 2.60 -10.37 -17.21
CA SER A 534 2.74 -8.93 -16.99
C SER A 534 3.70 -8.56 -15.83
N PHE A 535 3.87 -9.42 -14.82
CA PHE A 535 4.90 -9.24 -13.79
C PHE A 535 6.30 -9.26 -14.43
N PHE A 536 6.58 -10.26 -15.26
CA PHE A 536 7.89 -10.41 -15.90
C PHE A 536 8.15 -9.33 -16.96
N LEU A 537 7.09 -8.77 -17.56
CA LEU A 537 7.23 -7.60 -18.41
C LEU A 537 7.81 -6.41 -17.62
N TYR A 538 7.25 -6.08 -16.45
CA TYR A 538 7.77 -4.99 -15.62
C TYR A 538 9.15 -5.31 -15.08
N LYS A 539 9.41 -6.57 -14.65
CA LYS A 539 10.74 -7.02 -14.24
C LYS A 539 11.77 -6.78 -15.35
N ALA A 540 11.41 -6.98 -16.63
CA ALA A 540 12.31 -6.71 -17.75
C ALA A 540 12.72 -5.25 -17.89
N TYR A 541 11.83 -4.32 -17.52
CA TYR A 541 12.08 -2.87 -17.63
C TYR A 541 12.67 -2.24 -16.37
N TRP A 542 12.37 -2.81 -15.19
CA TRP A 542 12.66 -2.15 -13.92
C TRP A 542 13.75 -2.83 -13.09
N SER A 543 13.97 -4.15 -13.27
CA SER A 543 14.96 -4.90 -12.51
C SER A 543 16.30 -4.95 -13.22
N GLU A 544 17.38 -4.83 -12.44
CA GLU A 544 18.75 -5.03 -12.91
C GLU A 544 19.21 -6.49 -12.78
N GLU A 545 18.47 -7.31 -12.03
CA GLU A 545 18.77 -8.73 -11.86
C GLU A 545 18.59 -9.50 -13.18
N PRO A 546 19.60 -10.18 -13.71
CA PRO A 546 19.47 -10.93 -14.96
C PRO A 546 18.41 -12.02 -14.87
N PHE A 547 17.46 -12.03 -15.81
CA PHE A 547 16.44 -13.07 -15.92
C PHE A 547 15.96 -13.22 -17.37
N VAL A 548 15.25 -14.32 -17.65
CA VAL A 548 14.51 -14.56 -18.90
C VAL A 548 13.20 -15.26 -18.55
N HIS A 549 12.11 -14.91 -19.24
CA HIS A 549 10.78 -15.50 -19.04
C HIS A 549 10.09 -15.79 -20.37
N LEU A 550 9.63 -17.04 -20.54
CA LEU A 550 8.83 -17.51 -21.66
C LEU A 550 7.34 -17.25 -21.39
N CYS A 551 6.77 -16.28 -22.10
CA CYS A 551 5.36 -15.92 -21.95
C CYS A 551 4.43 -17.01 -22.52
N GLY A 552 3.23 -17.12 -21.92
CA GLY A 552 2.19 -18.02 -22.36
C GLY A 552 2.48 -19.49 -22.09
N SER A 553 3.29 -19.82 -21.10
CA SER A 553 3.58 -21.19 -20.66
C SER A 553 2.33 -21.91 -20.17
N ARG A 554 1.36 -21.17 -19.60
CA ARG A 554 0.06 -21.68 -19.13
C ARG A 554 -0.92 -21.99 -20.27
N ARG A 555 -0.73 -21.40 -21.45
CA ARG A 555 -1.40 -21.79 -22.69
C ARG A 555 -0.61 -22.93 -23.36
N SER A 556 -0.51 -24.07 -22.70
CA SER A 556 0.29 -25.21 -23.16
C SER A 556 -0.26 -25.88 -24.43
N ASP A 557 -1.60 -25.92 -24.59
CA ASP A 557 -2.27 -26.47 -25.77
C ASP A 557 -2.46 -25.39 -26.84
N ARG A 558 -1.91 -25.64 -28.03
CA ARG A 558 -1.99 -24.68 -29.15
C ARG A 558 -2.47 -25.38 -30.42
N SER A 559 -3.45 -24.81 -31.07
CA SER A 559 -4.08 -25.38 -32.25
C SER A 559 -3.59 -24.77 -33.57
N GLU A 560 -2.67 -23.83 -33.50
CA GLU A 560 -2.04 -23.22 -34.67
C GLU A 560 -0.80 -23.98 -35.14
N ASP A 561 -0.59 -24.11 -36.46
CA ASP A 561 0.58 -24.75 -37.05
C ASP A 561 1.88 -23.96 -36.83
N ILE A 562 1.76 -22.64 -36.71
CA ILE A 562 2.86 -21.74 -36.36
C ILE A 562 2.42 -20.93 -35.17
N THR A 563 3.14 -21.04 -34.08
CA THR A 563 2.85 -20.27 -32.85
C THR A 563 3.87 -19.15 -32.65
N THR A 564 3.42 -18.10 -31.97
CA THR A 564 4.28 -17.00 -31.55
C THR A 564 4.78 -17.27 -30.15
N ILE A 565 6.10 -17.32 -29.97
CA ILE A 565 6.78 -17.37 -28.68
C ILE A 565 7.24 -15.98 -28.34
N LYS A 566 6.77 -15.45 -27.20
CA LYS A 566 7.20 -14.17 -26.66
C LYS A 566 8.11 -14.40 -25.46
N VAL A 567 9.18 -13.63 -25.36
CA VAL A 567 10.14 -13.69 -24.25
C VAL A 567 10.32 -12.31 -23.66
N TYR A 568 10.23 -12.21 -22.33
CA TYR A 568 10.59 -11.02 -21.58
C TYR A 568 11.94 -11.23 -20.88
N THR A 569 12.82 -10.25 -21.00
CA THR A 569 14.16 -10.29 -20.38
C THR A 569 14.77 -8.88 -20.34
N ASN A 570 15.67 -8.65 -19.39
CA ASN A 570 16.53 -7.47 -19.37
C ASN A 570 17.90 -7.73 -20.06
N GLN A 571 18.07 -8.88 -20.69
CA GLN A 571 19.29 -9.25 -21.40
C GLN A 571 19.19 -8.85 -22.89
N PRO A 572 20.33 -8.42 -23.52
CA PRO A 572 20.31 -7.88 -24.89
C PRO A 572 20.20 -8.93 -26.00
N VAL A 573 20.41 -10.20 -25.68
CA VAL A 573 20.40 -11.29 -26.67
C VAL A 573 19.64 -12.50 -26.13
N VAL A 574 18.74 -13.04 -26.94
CA VAL A 574 17.96 -14.26 -26.63
C VAL A 574 18.17 -15.30 -27.73
N SER A 575 18.54 -16.53 -27.35
CA SER A 575 18.54 -17.72 -28.21
C SER A 575 17.35 -18.58 -27.83
N LEU A 576 16.51 -18.95 -28.83
CA LEU A 576 15.36 -19.83 -28.64
C LEU A 576 15.69 -21.21 -29.22
N TYR A 577 15.43 -22.24 -28.43
CA TYR A 577 15.58 -23.64 -28.82
C TYR A 577 14.23 -24.34 -28.77
N ASN A 578 14.02 -25.32 -29.67
CA ASN A 578 12.92 -26.27 -29.62
C ASN A 578 13.47 -27.69 -29.74
N ASN A 579 13.09 -28.59 -28.84
CA ASN A 579 13.54 -29.99 -28.81
C ASN A 579 15.09 -30.15 -28.86
N GLY A 580 15.82 -29.14 -28.32
CA GLY A 580 17.29 -29.09 -28.30
C GLY A 580 17.92 -28.45 -29.54
N GLU A 581 17.16 -28.12 -30.58
CA GLU A 581 17.65 -27.45 -31.79
C GLU A 581 17.48 -25.95 -31.70
N LEU A 582 18.49 -25.17 -32.11
CA LEU A 582 18.42 -23.71 -32.16
C LEU A 582 17.46 -23.30 -33.27
N ILE A 583 16.39 -22.57 -32.90
CA ILE A 583 15.43 -22.00 -33.83
C ILE A 583 15.93 -20.66 -34.36
N GLU A 584 16.26 -19.74 -33.46
CA GLU A 584 16.70 -18.40 -33.83
C GLU A 584 17.40 -17.71 -32.67
N GLN A 585 18.37 -16.83 -32.98
CA GLN A 585 18.95 -15.91 -32.01
C GLN A 585 18.60 -14.47 -32.40
N LYS A 586 18.15 -13.65 -31.43
CA LYS A 586 17.80 -12.25 -31.65
C LYS A 586 18.51 -11.36 -30.67
N SER A 587 18.88 -10.16 -31.16
CA SER A 587 19.32 -9.03 -30.33
C SER A 587 18.19 -8.01 -30.23
N GLY A 588 18.03 -7.38 -29.08
CA GLY A 588 16.97 -6.41 -28.83
C GLY A 588 16.91 -6.00 -27.38
N ASN A 589 15.77 -5.42 -26.98
CA ASN A 589 15.54 -4.96 -25.62
C ASN A 589 14.18 -5.46 -25.11
N HIS A 590 14.15 -6.01 -23.91
CA HIS A 590 13.00 -6.31 -23.08
C HIS A 590 11.98 -7.32 -23.65
N ILE A 591 11.58 -7.19 -24.93
CA ILE A 591 10.51 -7.98 -25.55
C ILE A 591 11.02 -8.60 -26.83
N PHE A 592 11.10 -9.93 -26.87
CA PHE A 592 11.51 -10.70 -28.04
C PHE A 592 10.34 -11.55 -28.53
N THR A 593 10.22 -11.70 -29.85
CA THR A 593 9.14 -12.48 -30.47
C THR A 593 9.72 -13.39 -31.53
N PHE A 594 9.40 -14.69 -31.45
CA PHE A 594 9.82 -15.72 -32.36
C PHE A 594 8.61 -16.40 -33.01
N GLN A 595 8.77 -16.93 -34.21
CA GLN A 595 7.77 -17.75 -34.86
C GLN A 595 8.26 -19.21 -34.83
N LEU A 596 7.44 -20.09 -34.27
CA LEU A 596 7.79 -21.52 -34.12
C LEU A 596 6.79 -22.38 -34.88
N PRO A 597 7.22 -23.14 -35.91
CA PRO A 597 6.44 -24.24 -36.44
C PRO A 597 6.21 -25.30 -35.36
N MET A 598 4.94 -25.66 -35.15
CA MET A 598 4.55 -26.58 -34.07
C MET A 598 4.75 -28.04 -34.50
N GLU A 599 5.49 -28.76 -33.67
CA GLU A 599 5.50 -30.23 -33.63
C GLU A 599 4.45 -30.73 -32.65
N LYS A 600 4.23 -32.07 -32.59
CA LYS A 600 3.27 -32.67 -31.65
C LYS A 600 3.56 -32.27 -30.19
N GLU A 601 4.83 -32.30 -29.79
CA GLU A 601 5.35 -31.82 -28.50
C GLU A 601 6.56 -30.94 -28.76
N ASN A 602 6.60 -29.78 -28.09
CA ASN A 602 7.66 -28.79 -28.25
C ASN A 602 8.24 -28.48 -26.87
N LYS A 603 9.50 -28.82 -26.66
CA LYS A 603 10.28 -28.46 -25.46
C LYS A 603 11.08 -27.22 -25.77
N ILE A 604 10.53 -26.10 -25.37
CA ILE A 604 11.07 -24.78 -25.68
C ILE A 604 11.98 -24.33 -24.55
N GLU A 605 13.18 -23.88 -24.90
CA GLU A 605 14.12 -23.26 -23.99
C GLU A 605 14.52 -21.87 -24.53
N ALA A 606 14.45 -20.84 -23.71
CA ALA A 606 15.00 -19.53 -23.99
C ALA A 606 16.26 -19.32 -23.13
N VAL A 607 17.36 -18.94 -23.78
CA VAL A 607 18.65 -18.68 -23.13
C VAL A 607 19.03 -17.22 -23.37
N ALA A 608 19.32 -16.49 -22.28
CA ALA A 608 19.72 -15.08 -22.33
C ALA A 608 20.90 -14.83 -21.38
N GLY A 609 22.12 -14.72 -21.93
CA GLY A 609 23.32 -14.65 -21.10
C GLY A 609 23.52 -15.92 -20.27
N SER A 610 23.57 -15.78 -18.95
CA SER A 610 23.73 -16.90 -18.00
C SER A 610 22.41 -17.49 -17.50
N VAL A 611 21.27 -16.93 -17.91
CA VAL A 611 19.94 -17.34 -17.41
C VAL A 611 19.15 -18.06 -18.50
N LYS A 612 18.27 -18.96 -18.08
CA LYS A 612 17.38 -19.70 -18.97
C LYS A 612 16.01 -19.94 -18.37
N ASP A 613 15.03 -20.12 -19.24
CA ASP A 613 13.67 -20.54 -18.90
C ASP A 613 13.20 -21.59 -19.91
N ALA A 614 12.28 -22.47 -19.48
CA ALA A 614 11.81 -23.58 -20.32
C ALA A 614 10.31 -23.81 -20.12
N MET A 615 9.64 -24.21 -21.20
CA MET A 615 8.24 -24.62 -21.18
C MET A 615 7.98 -25.76 -22.17
N VAL A 616 6.87 -26.46 -21.97
CA VAL A 616 6.41 -27.51 -22.90
C VAL A 616 5.09 -27.09 -23.52
N LEU A 617 5.00 -27.13 -24.85
CA LEU A 617 3.77 -26.84 -25.59
C LEU A 617 3.36 -28.07 -26.42
N HIS A 618 2.05 -28.27 -26.52
CA HIS A 618 1.45 -29.36 -27.27
C HIS A 618 0.65 -28.81 -28.46
N HIS A 619 0.86 -29.37 -29.65
CA HIS A 619 0.00 -29.08 -30.80
C HIS A 619 -1.27 -29.92 -30.72
N THR A 620 -2.43 -29.28 -30.75
CA THR A 620 -3.74 -29.92 -30.64
C THR A 620 -4.59 -29.62 -31.87
N GLU A 621 -5.53 -30.51 -32.21
CA GLU A 621 -6.41 -30.30 -33.36
C GLU A 621 -7.40 -29.14 -33.17
N LYS A 622 -7.74 -28.84 -31.90
CA LYS A 622 -8.71 -27.81 -31.52
C LYS A 622 -8.19 -27.01 -30.35
N GLU A 623 -8.60 -25.74 -30.30
CA GLU A 623 -8.35 -24.88 -29.17
C GLU A 623 -8.96 -25.45 -27.88
N ASN A 624 -8.22 -25.42 -26.78
CA ASN A 624 -8.71 -25.87 -25.49
C ASN A 624 -9.88 -24.99 -25.04
N PRO A 625 -11.08 -25.55 -24.84
CA PRO A 625 -12.27 -24.78 -24.48
C PRO A 625 -12.18 -24.14 -23.08
N ASP A 626 -11.34 -24.66 -22.18
CA ASP A 626 -11.20 -24.16 -20.81
C ASP A 626 -10.39 -22.84 -20.76
N TYR A 627 -9.74 -22.45 -21.87
CA TYR A 627 -9.06 -21.17 -21.99
C TYR A 627 -10.01 -19.98 -22.18
N LYS A 628 -11.31 -20.25 -22.44
CA LYS A 628 -12.28 -19.20 -22.72
C LYS A 628 -13.13 -18.88 -21.51
N LEU A 629 -13.32 -17.59 -21.26
CA LEU A 629 -14.26 -17.13 -20.26
C LEU A 629 -15.65 -17.73 -20.56
N LYS A 630 -16.22 -18.42 -19.57
CA LYS A 630 -17.61 -18.90 -19.63
C LYS A 630 -18.53 -17.70 -19.50
N LYS A 631 -19.64 -17.72 -20.26
CA LYS A 631 -20.60 -16.61 -20.24
C LYS A 631 -21.17 -16.42 -18.84
N GLU A 632 -20.98 -15.26 -18.27
CA GLU A 632 -21.47 -14.90 -16.95
C GLU A 632 -22.99 -14.79 -16.94
N ALA A 633 -23.64 -15.31 -15.90
CA ALA A 633 -25.09 -15.36 -15.80
C ALA A 633 -25.72 -14.03 -15.36
N LYS A 634 -24.96 -13.12 -14.74
CA LYS A 634 -25.42 -11.84 -14.22
C LYS A 634 -24.41 -10.73 -14.57
N LYS A 635 -24.94 -9.51 -14.69
CA LYS A 635 -24.12 -8.32 -14.83
C LYS A 635 -23.41 -8.04 -13.51
N SER A 636 -22.09 -7.92 -13.56
CA SER A 636 -21.29 -7.60 -12.38
C SER A 636 -21.58 -6.18 -11.90
N GLU A 637 -21.70 -6.03 -10.58
CA GLU A 637 -21.66 -4.72 -9.92
C GLU A 637 -20.21 -4.48 -9.47
N ASN A 638 -19.62 -3.37 -9.90
CA ASN A 638 -18.22 -3.05 -9.63
C ASN A 638 -18.03 -2.23 -8.35
N TRP A 639 -19.14 -1.82 -7.69
CA TRP A 639 -19.11 -0.87 -6.58
C TRP A 639 -20.18 -1.23 -5.57
N VAL A 640 -19.83 -1.29 -4.34
CA VAL A 640 -20.75 -1.45 -3.20
C VAL A 640 -21.25 -0.10 -2.73
#